data_583ae0fac341ac440dadf90205a4b081
#
_entry.id   583ae0fac341ac440dadf90205a4b081
#
_cell.length_a   1.000
_cell.length_b   1.000
_cell.length_c   1.000
_cell.angle_alpha   90.00
_cell.angle_beta   90.00
_cell.angle_gamma   90.00
#
_symmetry.space_group_name_H-M   'P 1'
#
loop_
_entity.id
_entity.type
_entity.pdbx_description
1 polymer ?
#
loop_
_entity_poly.entity_id
_entity_poly.type
_entity_poly.pdbx_seq_one_letter_code
_entity_poly.pdbx_strand_id
1 'polypeptide(L)'
;MAPFVAVLLTVIYLTFALGESCPAITQQLSDPPYENYFYSDCNTDAQVVVTSPLPDSNLSIIGPRLIVAWPAGNSGICTFFEPQNEKNGTLAIELVNSTVGSPLGVINRDEKESEYPFVGVEGVLSFNTSANLTVAILGSIRNIRDFTEGPSILSPVIQNATNITRVKNGGVLISRLWLDNITTTNLLLEPWENKQSRIAIEDETVSFGAGFYRFAASFNYPQLKQLSPQQVLNNQSRSLIQKEESQVRSLSFFSYTDKLLAGGWRFLTYFGRDTMIAALLLEPVLSAGNSSALEAVIGAVLERINRTDGSVCHEETIGDYATFLNLQKGIVSTAPGFTYPMIDTDFFLPILMDRYFSALPSRVDPLLSTKAGEVDVENRNLTWGNLNYINAQKIMNITKAFEKEQAVKNLIQLKKGELVGQWRDSSYGLANGRIPFDVNCALVPAALYAISKLAKIPGVYPNNSVTQEWSTIAERRAKIWEDNTLPLFEYNVTVDEATSRLEDYVDTNTFYDGSTNAKSLTNYSSSGRVIDYSLAINTTKDQRRIQITHTDTAFRLFLLNSTNDDQLTTFVNATANAILRPFPAGLSTPFGIVVANPALADNKEITAGFTNSAYHGTVVWSWQLALMAKGLERQLARCPTSKAKADDAPAFCTDDDVHKTVKLAYNHLWDIIEDNIKRNKLFA
;
A
#
# COMPACT_ATOMS: atom_id res chain seq x y z
N MET A 1 -71.97 -40.99 12.69
CA MET A 1 -71.18 -40.06 13.44
C MET A 1 -69.76 -40.61 13.46
N ALA A 2 -68.88 -40.08 12.65
CA ALA A 2 -67.44 -40.45 12.60
C ALA A 2 -66.62 -39.22 12.98
N PRO A 3 -65.60 -39.34 13.82
CA PRO A 3 -64.73 -38.22 14.15
C PRO A 3 -63.60 -38.10 13.13
N PHE A 4 -63.42 -36.89 12.67
CA PHE A 4 -62.25 -36.45 11.88
C PHE A 4 -60.97 -36.50 12.69
N VAL A 5 -59.97 -37.25 12.23
CA VAL A 5 -58.59 -37.21 12.73
C VAL A 5 -57.83 -36.21 11.87
N ALA A 6 -57.46 -35.10 12.45
CA ALA A 6 -56.53 -34.12 11.85
C ALA A 6 -55.11 -34.62 11.98
N VAL A 7 -54.47 -34.97 10.88
CA VAL A 7 -53.02 -35.26 10.83
C VAL A 7 -52.28 -33.92 10.64
N LEU A 8 -51.57 -33.51 11.67
CA LEU A 8 -50.68 -32.36 11.64
C LEU A 8 -49.34 -32.78 10.96
N LEU A 9 -49.16 -32.43 9.71
CA LEU A 9 -47.89 -32.59 8.99
C LEU A 9 -46.94 -31.46 9.45
N THR A 10 -46.04 -31.78 10.36
CA THR A 10 -44.91 -30.89 10.72
C THR A 10 -43.86 -31.06 9.62
N VAL A 11 -43.79 -30.10 8.71
CA VAL A 11 -42.68 -30.00 7.73
C VAL A 11 -41.48 -29.45 8.48
N ILE A 12 -40.55 -30.33 8.82
CA ILE A 12 -39.23 -29.94 9.31
C ILE A 12 -38.44 -29.44 8.09
N TYR A 13 -38.32 -28.14 7.94
CA TYR A 13 -37.32 -27.55 7.05
C TYR A 13 -35.91 -27.83 7.64
N LEU A 14 -35.28 -28.89 7.20
CA LEU A 14 -33.83 -29.00 7.29
C LEU A 14 -33.24 -27.97 6.31
N THR A 15 -32.91 -26.81 6.82
CA THR A 15 -31.93 -25.93 6.16
C THR A 15 -30.58 -26.66 6.22
N PHE A 16 -30.27 -27.40 5.17
CA PHE A 16 -28.88 -27.69 4.89
C PHE A 16 -28.22 -26.34 4.68
N ALA A 17 -27.42 -25.92 5.64
CA ALA A 17 -26.37 -24.96 5.39
C ALA A 17 -25.48 -25.63 4.34
N LEU A 18 -25.71 -25.31 3.07
CA LEU A 18 -24.71 -25.52 2.03
C LEU A 18 -23.51 -24.73 2.52
N GLY A 19 -22.49 -25.41 3.04
CA GLY A 19 -21.20 -24.81 3.31
C GLY A 19 -20.83 -24.03 2.05
N GLU A 20 -20.57 -22.74 2.18
CA GLU A 20 -20.07 -21.95 1.06
C GLU A 20 -18.89 -22.71 0.49
N SER A 21 -19.01 -23.18 -0.74
CA SER A 21 -17.89 -23.79 -1.44
C SER A 21 -16.88 -22.68 -1.65
N CYS A 22 -15.70 -22.79 -1.03
CA CYS A 22 -14.57 -21.91 -1.28
C CYS A 22 -13.72 -22.51 -2.40
N PRO A 23 -14.02 -22.20 -3.66
CA PRO A 23 -13.21 -22.68 -4.76
C PRO A 23 -11.81 -22.06 -4.63
N ALA A 24 -10.79 -22.89 -4.81
CA ALA A 24 -9.44 -22.39 -4.87
C ALA A 24 -9.30 -21.37 -6.01
N ILE A 25 -8.71 -20.23 -5.70
CA ILE A 25 -8.35 -19.17 -6.65
C ILE A 25 -6.84 -19.26 -6.87
N THR A 26 -6.43 -19.44 -8.12
CA THR A 26 -5.04 -19.38 -8.52
C THR A 26 -4.84 -18.27 -9.53
N GLN A 27 -3.74 -17.54 -9.42
CA GLN A 27 -3.37 -16.48 -10.35
C GLN A 27 -1.87 -16.51 -10.58
N GLN A 28 -1.43 -16.32 -11.82
CA GLN A 28 -0.03 -16.14 -12.17
C GLN A 28 0.17 -14.75 -12.74
N LEU A 29 1.20 -14.05 -12.26
CA LEU A 29 1.67 -12.77 -12.79
C LEU A 29 3.15 -12.91 -13.13
N SER A 30 3.47 -12.85 -14.41
CA SER A 30 4.84 -12.96 -14.92
C SER A 30 5.44 -11.56 -15.08
N ASP A 31 6.58 -11.34 -14.45
CA ASP A 31 7.40 -10.14 -14.57
C ASP A 31 8.87 -10.57 -14.51
N PRO A 32 9.42 -11.10 -15.61
CA PRO A 32 10.77 -11.65 -15.62
C PRO A 32 11.81 -10.65 -15.07
N PRO A 33 12.70 -11.08 -14.17
CA PRO A 33 13.01 -12.47 -13.78
C PRO A 33 12.11 -13.06 -12.69
N TYR A 34 10.99 -12.43 -12.34
CA TYR A 34 10.08 -12.85 -11.28
C TYR A 34 8.83 -13.50 -11.86
N GLU A 35 8.52 -14.72 -11.41
CA GLU A 35 7.25 -15.39 -11.64
C GLU A 35 6.50 -15.46 -10.32
N ASN A 36 5.33 -14.81 -10.29
CA ASN A 36 4.49 -14.73 -9.10
C ASN A 36 3.27 -15.63 -9.27
N TYR A 37 3.00 -16.45 -8.27
CA TYR A 37 1.85 -17.33 -8.20
C TYR A 37 1.09 -17.04 -6.90
N PHE A 38 -0.20 -16.81 -7.01
CA PHE A 38 -1.08 -16.62 -5.88
C PHE A 38 -2.01 -17.82 -5.76
N TYR A 39 -2.17 -18.30 -4.56
CA TYR A 39 -3.14 -19.33 -4.18
C TYR A 39 -3.97 -18.81 -3.02
N SER A 40 -5.29 -18.93 -3.10
CA SER A 40 -6.18 -18.68 -1.97
C SER A 40 -7.39 -19.59 -1.98
N ASP A 41 -7.78 -20.05 -0.80
CA ASP A 41 -9.03 -20.73 -0.50
C ASP A 41 -9.50 -20.35 0.92
N CYS A 42 -10.50 -21.05 1.49
CA CYS A 42 -10.98 -20.74 2.84
C CYS A 42 -9.98 -21.01 3.96
N ASN A 43 -8.91 -21.75 3.71
CA ASN A 43 -8.00 -22.26 4.72
C ASN A 43 -6.58 -21.75 4.56
N THR A 44 -6.20 -21.33 3.34
CA THR A 44 -4.81 -21.03 3.00
C THR A 44 -4.73 -19.94 1.98
N ASP A 45 -3.95 -18.91 2.28
CA ASP A 45 -3.56 -17.84 1.36
C ASP A 45 -2.05 -17.80 1.26
N ALA A 46 -1.51 -17.91 0.04
CA ALA A 46 -0.08 -17.92 -0.19
C ALA A 46 0.31 -17.22 -1.49
N GLN A 47 1.41 -16.48 -1.45
CA GLN A 47 2.12 -16.01 -2.63
C GLN A 47 3.41 -16.81 -2.78
N VAL A 48 3.64 -17.38 -3.96
CA VAL A 48 4.89 -18.05 -4.32
C VAL A 48 5.60 -17.22 -5.37
N VAL A 49 6.87 -16.91 -5.13
CA VAL A 49 7.72 -16.19 -6.08
C VAL A 49 8.91 -17.06 -6.45
N VAL A 50 9.04 -17.35 -7.73
CA VAL A 50 10.22 -18.04 -8.28
C VAL A 50 11.02 -17.02 -9.09
N THR A 51 12.31 -16.89 -8.79
CA THR A 51 13.19 -15.94 -9.45
C THR A 51 14.30 -16.69 -10.19
N SER A 52 14.43 -16.42 -11.48
CA SER A 52 15.49 -16.96 -12.33
C SER A 52 16.12 -15.81 -13.11
N PRO A 53 17.24 -15.25 -12.64
CA PRO A 53 17.91 -14.16 -13.32
C PRO A 53 18.27 -14.53 -14.75
N LEU A 54 17.97 -13.65 -15.70
CA LEU A 54 18.35 -13.82 -17.09
C LEU A 54 19.88 -13.66 -17.25
N PRO A 55 20.54 -14.45 -18.12
CA PRO A 55 22.01 -14.43 -18.27
C PRO A 55 22.60 -13.05 -18.56
N ASP A 56 21.89 -12.26 -19.35
CA ASP A 56 22.31 -10.91 -19.78
C ASP A 56 21.70 -9.78 -18.94
N SER A 57 21.04 -10.11 -17.83
CA SER A 57 20.38 -9.14 -16.96
C SER A 57 21.37 -8.48 -16.00
N ASN A 58 21.27 -7.16 -15.83
CA ASN A 58 21.93 -6.44 -14.73
C ASN A 58 21.44 -6.90 -13.34
N LEU A 59 20.39 -7.70 -13.28
CA LEU A 59 19.85 -8.34 -12.09
C LEU A 59 20.58 -9.65 -11.75
N SER A 60 21.74 -9.91 -12.34
CA SER A 60 22.58 -11.12 -12.07
C SER A 60 22.98 -11.30 -10.60
N ILE A 61 22.92 -10.21 -9.82
CA ILE A 61 23.12 -10.24 -8.35
C ILE A 61 21.93 -10.85 -7.61
N ILE A 62 20.75 -10.91 -8.27
CA ILE A 62 19.57 -11.58 -7.69
C ILE A 62 19.67 -13.07 -8.03
N GLY A 63 20.18 -13.86 -7.08
CA GLY A 63 20.30 -15.30 -7.25
C GLY A 63 18.97 -16.00 -7.48
N PRO A 64 18.97 -17.19 -8.11
CA PRO A 64 17.79 -18.04 -8.21
C PRO A 64 17.23 -18.34 -6.82
N ARG A 65 15.93 -18.13 -6.63
CA ARG A 65 15.29 -18.31 -5.32
C ARG A 65 13.82 -18.69 -5.40
N LEU A 66 13.38 -19.40 -4.37
CA LEU A 66 11.98 -19.68 -4.09
C LEU A 66 11.57 -18.89 -2.85
N ILE A 67 10.51 -18.10 -2.95
CA ILE A 67 9.84 -17.48 -1.81
C ILE A 67 8.42 -18.04 -1.72
N VAL A 68 8.01 -18.42 -0.52
CA VAL A 68 6.60 -18.67 -0.18
C VAL A 68 6.23 -17.75 0.96
N ALA A 69 5.24 -16.90 0.74
CA ALA A 69 4.82 -15.89 1.70
C ALA A 69 3.35 -16.09 2.08
N TRP A 70 3.06 -16.01 3.39
CA TRP A 70 1.72 -16.11 3.94
C TRP A 70 1.33 -14.83 4.67
N PRO A 71 0.10 -14.30 4.43
CA PRO A 71 -0.43 -13.16 5.19
C PRO A 71 -0.54 -13.44 6.69
N ALA A 72 -0.96 -14.66 7.03
CA ALA A 72 -1.08 -15.09 8.42
C ALA A 72 0.29 -15.08 9.12
N GLY A 73 0.37 -14.41 10.27
CA GLY A 73 1.61 -14.23 11.03
C GLY A 73 2.68 -13.40 10.33
N ASN A 74 2.39 -12.78 9.16
CA ASN A 74 3.36 -12.08 8.31
C ASN A 74 4.60 -12.95 8.09
N SER A 75 4.38 -14.18 7.61
CA SER A 75 5.37 -15.25 7.64
C SER A 75 5.74 -15.72 6.24
N GLY A 76 6.83 -16.47 6.14
CA GLY A 76 7.25 -17.00 4.85
C GLY A 76 8.51 -17.85 4.92
N ILE A 77 8.87 -18.34 3.75
CA ILE A 77 10.09 -19.10 3.47
C ILE A 77 10.80 -18.40 2.32
N CYS A 78 12.12 -18.29 2.39
CA CYS A 78 12.96 -17.91 1.27
C CYS A 78 14.15 -18.87 1.20
N THR A 79 14.37 -19.49 0.03
CA THR A 79 15.54 -20.30 -0.23
C THR A 79 16.29 -19.76 -1.43
N PHE A 80 17.61 -19.61 -1.29
CA PHE A 80 18.52 -19.21 -2.34
C PHE A 80 19.29 -20.41 -2.86
N PHE A 81 19.49 -20.43 -4.17
CA PHE A 81 20.24 -21.47 -4.86
C PHE A 81 21.35 -20.86 -5.69
N GLU A 82 22.46 -21.56 -5.82
CA GLU A 82 23.55 -21.20 -6.71
C GLU A 82 23.93 -22.40 -7.60
N PRO A 83 24.38 -22.15 -8.84
CA PRO A 83 24.81 -23.22 -9.72
C PRO A 83 26.13 -23.83 -9.22
N GLN A 84 26.23 -25.17 -9.25
CA GLN A 84 27.46 -25.89 -8.87
C GLN A 84 28.66 -25.59 -9.78
N ASN A 85 28.45 -25.06 -10.98
CA ASN A 85 29.51 -24.67 -11.90
C ASN A 85 30.08 -23.24 -11.61
N GLU A 86 29.63 -22.59 -10.53
CA GLU A 86 30.05 -21.26 -10.08
C GLU A 86 29.86 -20.14 -11.10
N LYS A 87 29.06 -20.38 -12.16
CA LYS A 87 28.77 -19.38 -13.20
C LYS A 87 27.40 -18.77 -12.98
N ASN A 88 27.34 -17.53 -12.55
CA ASN A 88 26.11 -16.77 -12.39
C ASN A 88 25.29 -16.76 -13.70
N GLY A 89 23.95 -16.82 -13.57
CA GLY A 89 23.03 -16.81 -14.69
C GLY A 89 22.87 -18.16 -15.43
N THR A 90 23.56 -19.22 -15.00
CA THR A 90 23.42 -20.55 -15.63
C THR A 90 22.32 -21.41 -15.00
N LEU A 91 21.92 -21.13 -13.76
CA LEU A 91 20.84 -21.84 -13.08
C LEU A 91 19.50 -21.12 -13.32
N ALA A 92 18.59 -21.80 -13.96
CA ALA A 92 17.18 -21.41 -14.06
C ALA A 92 16.32 -22.32 -13.17
N ILE A 93 15.40 -21.70 -12.43
CA ILE A 93 14.40 -22.39 -11.62
C ILE A 93 13.03 -21.99 -12.14
N GLU A 94 12.16 -22.95 -12.38
CA GLU A 94 10.81 -22.73 -12.86
C GLU A 94 9.81 -23.56 -12.07
N LEU A 95 8.64 -22.99 -11.81
CA LEU A 95 7.50 -23.75 -11.33
C LEU A 95 6.81 -24.40 -12.53
N VAL A 96 6.76 -25.73 -12.54
CA VAL A 96 6.14 -26.48 -13.64
C VAL A 96 4.74 -26.94 -13.28
N ASN A 97 3.88 -27.09 -14.30
CA ASN A 97 2.53 -27.62 -14.11
C ASN A 97 2.61 -29.03 -13.50
N SER A 98 1.96 -29.21 -12.37
CA SER A 98 1.79 -30.53 -11.78
C SER A 98 0.80 -31.35 -12.61
N THR A 99 0.78 -32.68 -12.39
CA THR A 99 -0.20 -33.61 -13.01
C THR A 99 -1.65 -33.28 -12.71
N VAL A 100 -1.93 -32.33 -11.81
CA VAL A 100 -3.27 -31.89 -11.39
C VAL A 100 -3.76 -30.63 -12.16
N GLY A 101 -2.96 -30.11 -13.09
CA GLY A 101 -3.37 -28.99 -13.96
C GLY A 101 -3.31 -27.59 -13.31
N SER A 102 -2.92 -27.49 -12.04
CA SER A 102 -2.58 -26.24 -11.36
C SER A 102 -1.10 -26.26 -10.98
N PRO A 103 -0.36 -25.12 -11.12
CA PRO A 103 1.04 -25.07 -10.70
C PRO A 103 1.20 -25.22 -9.18
N LEU A 104 0.18 -24.93 -8.39
CA LEU A 104 0.19 -25.06 -6.93
C LEU A 104 -0.92 -26.00 -6.45
N GLY A 105 -0.58 -26.89 -5.52
CA GLY A 105 -1.51 -27.66 -4.69
C GLY A 105 -1.61 -27.07 -3.30
N VAL A 106 -2.68 -27.42 -2.56
CA VAL A 106 -2.90 -26.99 -1.19
C VAL A 106 -2.42 -28.06 -0.20
N ILE A 107 -1.85 -27.60 0.91
CA ILE A 107 -1.59 -28.41 2.09
C ILE A 107 -2.56 -27.96 3.18
N ASN A 108 -3.35 -28.91 3.69
CA ASN A 108 -4.18 -28.72 4.88
C ASN A 108 -4.19 -30.05 5.62
N ARG A 109 -3.47 -30.12 6.74
CA ARG A 109 -3.24 -31.37 7.47
C ARG A 109 -3.32 -31.15 8.97
N ASP A 110 -4.26 -31.83 9.62
CA ASP A 110 -4.33 -31.90 11.07
C ASP A 110 -3.20 -32.76 11.61
N GLU A 111 -2.54 -32.29 12.66
CA GLU A 111 -1.58 -33.06 13.44
C GLU A 111 -2.00 -33.08 14.92
N LYS A 112 -1.95 -34.26 15.54
CA LYS A 112 -2.49 -34.49 16.90
C LYS A 112 -1.84 -33.63 17.99
N GLU A 113 -0.59 -33.19 17.77
CA GLU A 113 0.20 -32.42 18.75
C GLU A 113 0.22 -30.91 18.42
N SER A 114 -0.44 -30.50 17.34
CA SER A 114 -0.48 -29.11 16.90
C SER A 114 -1.83 -28.47 17.26
N GLU A 115 -1.80 -27.29 17.81
CA GLU A 115 -3.02 -26.50 18.12
C GLU A 115 -3.77 -26.10 16.85
N TYR A 116 -3.04 -25.83 15.76
CA TYR A 116 -3.59 -25.46 14.46
C TYR A 116 -3.13 -26.42 13.37
N PRO A 117 -3.93 -26.65 12.31
CA PRO A 117 -3.52 -27.48 11.20
C PRO A 117 -2.28 -26.92 10.50
N PHE A 118 -1.45 -27.79 9.93
CA PHE A 118 -0.44 -27.36 8.99
C PHE A 118 -1.10 -27.00 7.66
N VAL A 119 -0.99 -25.75 7.28
CA VAL A 119 -1.52 -25.19 6.03
C VAL A 119 -0.40 -24.64 5.17
N GLY A 120 -0.60 -24.63 3.86
CA GLY A 120 0.39 -24.13 2.94
C GLY A 120 0.17 -24.57 1.50
N VAL A 121 1.24 -24.53 0.72
CA VAL A 121 1.21 -24.84 -0.70
C VAL A 121 2.32 -25.79 -1.09
N GLU A 122 2.07 -26.56 -2.15
CA GLU A 122 3.06 -27.42 -2.78
C GLU A 122 3.07 -27.21 -4.30
N GLY A 123 4.18 -27.57 -4.91
CA GLY A 123 4.35 -27.48 -6.35
C GLY A 123 5.60 -28.25 -6.79
N VAL A 124 5.92 -28.20 -8.08
CA VAL A 124 7.09 -28.84 -8.64
C VAL A 124 8.01 -27.79 -9.26
N LEU A 125 9.25 -27.75 -8.78
CA LEU A 125 10.32 -26.91 -9.33
C LEU A 125 11.15 -27.72 -10.35
N SER A 126 11.49 -27.09 -11.44
CA SER A 126 12.45 -27.55 -12.43
C SER A 126 13.79 -26.84 -12.20
N PHE A 127 14.89 -27.60 -12.12
CA PHE A 127 16.25 -27.08 -12.13
C PHE A 127 16.94 -27.52 -13.43
N ASN A 128 17.34 -26.55 -14.25
CA ASN A 128 17.99 -26.85 -15.53
C ASN A 128 19.43 -27.36 -15.39
N THR A 129 20.07 -27.10 -14.26
CA THR A 129 21.44 -27.56 -13.93
C THR A 129 21.57 -27.90 -12.46
N SER A 130 22.69 -28.50 -12.06
CA SER A 130 22.96 -28.81 -10.65
C SER A 130 23.15 -27.55 -9.82
N ALA A 131 22.58 -27.54 -8.62
CA ALA A 131 22.54 -26.40 -7.72
C ALA A 131 22.87 -26.80 -6.27
N ASN A 132 23.34 -25.81 -5.50
CA ASN A 132 23.46 -25.90 -4.05
C ASN A 132 22.45 -24.94 -3.40
N LEU A 133 21.83 -25.36 -2.29
CA LEU A 133 21.10 -24.48 -1.40
C LEU A 133 22.10 -23.69 -0.56
N THR A 134 22.09 -22.37 -0.68
CA THR A 134 23.05 -21.50 0.04
C THR A 134 22.47 -20.91 1.31
N VAL A 135 21.21 -20.48 1.27
CA VAL A 135 20.51 -19.90 2.43
C VAL A 135 19.07 -20.38 2.44
N ALA A 136 18.59 -20.74 3.62
CA ALA A 136 17.18 -20.99 3.88
C ALA A 136 16.72 -20.13 5.07
N ILE A 137 15.72 -19.28 4.84
CA ILE A 137 15.11 -18.40 5.86
C ILE A 137 13.68 -18.86 6.05
N LEU A 138 13.33 -19.30 7.26
CA LEU A 138 11.99 -19.75 7.62
C LEU A 138 11.46 -18.87 8.76
N GLY A 139 10.30 -18.26 8.58
CA GLY A 139 9.66 -17.44 9.62
C GLY A 139 9.08 -16.15 9.07
N SER A 140 9.61 -15.00 9.45
CA SER A 140 9.04 -13.69 9.13
C SER A 140 9.38 -13.19 7.73
N ILE A 141 8.39 -12.63 7.03
CA ILE A 141 8.58 -11.85 5.79
C ILE A 141 9.54 -10.69 6.03
N ARG A 142 9.48 -10.03 7.19
CA ARG A 142 10.37 -8.91 7.50
C ARG A 142 11.84 -9.34 7.47
N ASN A 143 12.18 -10.50 8.06
CA ASN A 143 13.54 -11.02 8.00
C ASN A 143 13.96 -11.36 6.57
N ILE A 144 13.06 -11.93 5.77
CA ILE A 144 13.30 -12.23 4.36
C ILE A 144 13.59 -10.95 3.59
N ARG A 145 12.77 -9.93 3.74
CA ARG A 145 12.93 -8.63 3.07
C ARG A 145 14.23 -7.95 3.45
N ASP A 146 14.51 -7.85 4.74
CA ASP A 146 15.70 -7.16 5.24
C ASP A 146 16.99 -7.87 4.78
N PHE A 147 16.97 -9.19 4.61
CA PHE A 147 18.08 -9.95 4.04
C PHE A 147 18.18 -9.80 2.52
N THR A 148 17.07 -9.84 1.80
CA THR A 148 17.06 -9.82 0.32
C THR A 148 17.34 -8.45 -0.28
N GLU A 149 17.02 -7.38 0.44
CA GLU A 149 17.03 -6.00 -0.08
C GLU A 149 17.89 -5.03 0.72
N GLY A 150 18.30 -5.42 1.90
CA GLY A 150 19.06 -4.58 2.80
C GLY A 150 20.47 -5.12 3.12
N PRO A 151 21.26 -4.37 3.85
CA PRO A 151 22.55 -4.83 4.36
C PRO A 151 22.39 -5.74 5.59
N SER A 152 21.19 -6.23 5.88
CA SER A 152 20.88 -6.93 7.12
C SER A 152 21.50 -8.32 7.13
N ILE A 153 22.13 -8.65 8.26
CA ILE A 153 22.62 -9.98 8.57
C ILE A 153 21.49 -10.73 9.30
N LEU A 154 21.24 -11.97 8.90
CA LEU A 154 20.28 -12.81 9.62
C LEU A 154 20.72 -12.99 11.08
N SER A 155 19.77 -12.77 12.00
CA SER A 155 20.05 -12.98 13.41
C SER A 155 20.38 -14.45 13.67
N PRO A 156 21.50 -14.74 14.37
CA PRO A 156 21.86 -16.14 14.71
C PRO A 156 20.77 -16.88 15.45
N VAL A 157 19.97 -16.21 16.27
CA VAL A 157 18.86 -16.81 17.03
C VAL A 157 17.75 -17.34 16.12
N ILE A 158 17.61 -16.75 14.95
CA ILE A 158 16.64 -17.18 13.92
C ILE A 158 17.28 -18.23 13.02
N GLN A 159 18.48 -17.95 12.50
CA GLN A 159 19.15 -18.81 11.51
C GLN A 159 19.59 -20.16 12.11
N ASN A 160 20.17 -20.14 13.32
CA ASN A 160 20.63 -21.36 13.98
C ASN A 160 19.50 -22.25 14.50
N ALA A 161 18.26 -21.78 14.53
CA ALA A 161 17.08 -22.57 14.86
C ALA A 161 16.53 -23.37 13.66
N THR A 162 17.12 -23.20 12.47
CA THR A 162 16.74 -23.95 11.27
C THR A 162 17.40 -25.33 11.29
N ASN A 163 16.58 -26.39 11.18
CA ASN A 163 17.01 -27.78 11.15
C ASN A 163 16.89 -28.33 9.75
N ILE A 164 17.92 -29.04 9.28
CA ILE A 164 17.94 -29.70 7.98
C ILE A 164 18.03 -31.22 8.24
N THR A 165 17.03 -31.99 7.80
CA THR A 165 16.95 -33.41 8.03
C THR A 165 16.64 -34.16 6.74
N ARG A 166 17.28 -35.31 6.55
CA ARG A 166 17.00 -36.23 5.43
C ARG A 166 15.69 -36.99 5.68
N VAL A 167 14.83 -37.07 4.67
CA VAL A 167 13.58 -37.86 4.74
C VAL A 167 13.69 -39.15 3.90
N LYS A 168 12.76 -40.10 4.15
CA LYS A 168 12.84 -41.47 3.63
C LYS A 168 12.94 -41.58 2.10
N ASN A 169 12.31 -40.67 1.36
CA ASN A 169 12.28 -40.73 -0.11
C ASN A 169 13.48 -40.05 -0.80
N GLY A 170 14.59 -39.86 -0.07
CA GLY A 170 15.76 -39.14 -0.60
C GLY A 170 15.58 -37.65 -0.65
N GLY A 171 14.54 -37.12 -0.02
CA GLY A 171 14.28 -35.70 0.12
C GLY A 171 14.96 -35.06 1.33
N VAL A 172 14.76 -33.80 1.49
CA VAL A 172 15.23 -32.99 2.62
C VAL A 172 14.04 -32.18 3.21
N LEU A 173 13.93 -32.23 4.54
CA LEU A 173 13.03 -31.36 5.29
C LEU A 173 13.87 -30.26 5.97
N ILE A 174 13.54 -29.01 5.68
CA ILE A 174 14.06 -27.83 6.34
C ILE A 174 12.93 -27.33 7.23
N SER A 175 13.18 -27.26 8.53
CA SER A 175 12.16 -26.89 9.51
C SER A 175 12.70 -25.90 10.55
N ARG A 176 11.80 -25.06 11.06
CA ARG A 176 12.12 -24.14 12.15
C ARG A 176 10.93 -23.97 13.10
N LEU A 177 11.18 -24.19 14.39
CA LEU A 177 10.28 -23.77 15.46
C LEU A 177 10.46 -22.27 15.68
N TRP A 178 9.35 -21.49 15.72
CA TRP A 178 9.39 -20.06 15.97
C TRP A 178 9.76 -19.76 17.44
N LEU A 179 10.00 -18.49 17.69
CA LEU A 179 10.35 -17.99 19.02
C LEU A 179 9.16 -18.02 20.02
N ASP A 180 7.95 -18.30 19.55
CA ASP A 180 6.76 -18.57 20.37
C ASP A 180 6.77 -19.99 20.99
N ASN A 181 7.67 -20.87 20.55
CA ASN A 181 7.79 -22.29 20.90
C ASN A 181 6.55 -23.14 20.57
N ILE A 182 5.70 -22.70 19.65
CA ILE A 182 4.45 -23.38 19.25
C ILE A 182 4.40 -23.54 17.74
N THR A 183 4.68 -22.47 17.01
CA THR A 183 4.55 -22.43 15.55
C THR A 183 5.77 -23.03 14.88
N THR A 184 5.54 -23.91 13.91
CA THR A 184 6.61 -24.51 13.09
C THR A 184 6.39 -24.20 11.62
N THR A 185 7.45 -23.74 10.95
CA THR A 185 7.50 -23.62 9.49
C THR A 185 8.31 -24.77 8.90
N ASN A 186 7.79 -25.41 7.85
CA ASN A 186 8.37 -26.55 7.16
C ASN A 186 8.51 -26.29 5.67
N LEU A 187 9.67 -26.64 5.10
CA LEU A 187 9.90 -26.78 3.67
C LEU A 187 10.42 -28.17 3.38
N LEU A 188 9.63 -28.98 2.71
CA LEU A 188 10.03 -30.29 2.21
C LEU A 188 10.42 -30.15 0.74
N LEU A 189 11.56 -30.69 0.35
CA LEU A 189 12.01 -30.83 -1.04
C LEU A 189 12.29 -32.32 -1.32
N GLU A 190 11.63 -32.88 -2.34
CA GLU A 190 11.74 -34.29 -2.70
C GLU A 190 11.98 -34.45 -4.21
N PRO A 191 12.78 -35.42 -4.65
CA PRO A 191 12.88 -35.79 -6.06
C PRO A 191 11.50 -36.13 -6.64
N TRP A 192 11.15 -35.56 -7.80
CA TRP A 192 9.87 -35.79 -8.47
C TRP A 192 10.03 -36.62 -9.74
N GLU A 193 9.32 -37.73 -9.84
CA GLU A 193 9.12 -38.61 -11.03
C GLU A 193 10.34 -39.02 -11.86
N ASN A 194 11.56 -38.60 -11.54
CA ASN A 194 12.72 -38.87 -12.38
C ASN A 194 13.90 -39.43 -11.57
N LYS A 195 14.45 -40.56 -12.03
CA LYS A 195 15.66 -41.17 -11.45
C LYS A 195 16.92 -40.30 -11.53
N GLN A 196 16.87 -39.19 -12.33
CA GLN A 196 17.97 -38.22 -12.44
C GLN A 196 17.95 -37.18 -11.35
N SER A 197 16.77 -36.87 -10.78
CA SER A 197 16.63 -35.92 -9.68
C SER A 197 17.23 -36.54 -8.41
N ARG A 198 18.27 -35.89 -7.88
CA ARG A 198 18.96 -36.37 -6.65
C ARG A 198 19.17 -35.20 -5.71
N ILE A 199 18.97 -35.46 -4.43
CA ILE A 199 19.32 -34.51 -3.35
C ILE A 199 20.42 -35.21 -2.52
N ALA A 200 21.55 -34.55 -2.37
CA ALA A 200 22.63 -34.94 -1.48
C ALA A 200 22.75 -34.00 -0.31
N ILE A 201 23.10 -34.50 0.85
CA ILE A 201 23.39 -33.69 2.05
C ILE A 201 24.78 -34.15 2.52
N GLU A 202 25.74 -33.23 2.41
CA GLU A 202 27.13 -33.44 2.81
C GLU A 202 27.57 -32.21 3.63
N ASP A 203 28.04 -32.45 4.84
CA ASP A 203 28.51 -31.40 5.76
C ASP A 203 27.59 -30.16 5.86
N GLU A 204 26.27 -30.42 6.05
CA GLU A 204 25.18 -29.37 6.08
C GLU A 204 24.86 -28.71 4.74
N THR A 205 25.61 -28.99 3.68
CA THR A 205 25.31 -28.49 2.33
C THR A 205 24.29 -29.42 1.66
N VAL A 206 23.21 -28.80 1.17
CA VAL A 206 22.16 -29.46 0.40
C VAL A 206 22.39 -29.22 -1.09
N SER A 207 22.63 -30.28 -1.85
CA SER A 207 22.91 -30.23 -3.27
C SER A 207 21.83 -30.90 -4.09
N PHE A 208 21.54 -30.37 -5.26
CA PHE A 208 20.52 -30.85 -6.20
C PHE A 208 21.15 -31.13 -7.56
N GLY A 209 20.82 -32.25 -8.16
CA GLY A 209 21.09 -32.50 -9.59
C GLY A 209 20.14 -31.68 -10.48
N ALA A 210 20.42 -31.59 -11.78
CA ALA A 210 19.42 -31.14 -12.74
C ALA A 210 18.18 -32.04 -12.70
N GLY A 211 16.96 -31.51 -12.71
CA GLY A 211 15.73 -32.29 -12.66
C GLY A 211 14.56 -31.62 -12.00
N PHE A 212 13.58 -32.43 -11.58
CA PHE A 212 12.32 -31.94 -11.00
C PHE A 212 12.24 -32.27 -9.52
N TYR A 213 11.78 -31.32 -8.73
CA TYR A 213 11.68 -31.45 -7.28
C TYR A 213 10.32 -30.94 -6.79
N ARG A 214 9.56 -31.78 -6.10
CA ARG A 214 8.39 -31.34 -5.36
C ARG A 214 8.85 -30.51 -4.18
N PHE A 215 8.32 -29.32 -4.02
CA PHE A 215 8.38 -28.58 -2.77
C PHE A 215 7.02 -28.64 -2.07
N ALA A 216 7.05 -28.69 -0.73
CA ALA A 216 5.87 -28.56 0.10
C ALA A 216 6.22 -27.62 1.25
N ALA A 217 5.63 -26.42 1.21
CA ALA A 217 5.85 -25.35 2.18
C ALA A 217 4.62 -25.20 3.07
N SER A 218 4.77 -25.34 4.39
CA SER A 218 3.64 -25.30 5.31
C SER A 218 4.04 -24.74 6.69
N PHE A 219 3.04 -24.29 7.43
CA PHE A 219 3.18 -23.81 8.81
C PHE A 219 1.86 -23.96 9.58
N ASN A 220 1.93 -24.01 10.92
CA ASN A 220 0.78 -24.18 11.80
C ASN A 220 0.47 -22.90 12.58
N TYR A 221 -0.04 -21.88 11.91
CA TYR A 221 -0.40 -20.60 12.50
C TYR A 221 -1.88 -20.27 12.21
N PRO A 222 -2.61 -19.55 13.12
CA PRO A 222 -3.99 -19.15 12.87
C PRO A 222 -4.13 -18.41 11.55
N GLN A 223 -5.07 -18.84 10.71
CA GLN A 223 -5.27 -18.25 9.39
C GLN A 223 -6.19 -17.04 9.44
N LEU A 224 -6.00 -16.09 8.54
CA LEU A 224 -6.89 -14.95 8.33
C LEU A 224 -8.12 -15.40 7.54
N LYS A 225 -9.24 -14.72 7.76
CA LYS A 225 -10.48 -15.00 7.00
C LYS A 225 -10.59 -14.04 5.81
N GLN A 226 -10.27 -14.55 4.62
CA GLN A 226 -10.31 -13.77 3.39
C GLN A 226 -11.74 -13.38 2.98
N LEU A 227 -11.88 -12.22 2.35
CA LEU A 227 -13.08 -11.82 1.63
C LEU A 227 -13.02 -12.34 0.18
N SER A 228 -14.04 -13.11 -0.23
CA SER A 228 -14.14 -13.56 -1.61
C SER A 228 -14.33 -12.39 -2.60
N PRO A 229 -14.10 -12.58 -3.91
CA PRO A 229 -14.41 -11.58 -4.93
C PRO A 229 -15.81 -10.97 -4.83
N GLN A 230 -16.80 -11.78 -4.45
CA GLN A 230 -18.18 -11.36 -4.28
C GLN A 230 -18.39 -10.52 -3.01
N GLN A 231 -17.60 -10.78 -1.96
CA GLN A 231 -17.68 -10.06 -0.68
C GLN A 231 -16.89 -8.76 -0.69
N VAL A 232 -15.80 -8.69 -1.44
CA VAL A 232 -14.97 -7.48 -1.51
C VAL A 232 -15.60 -6.39 -2.37
N LEU A 233 -16.38 -6.76 -3.42
CA LEU A 233 -17.03 -5.81 -4.31
C LEU A 233 -18.46 -5.50 -3.88
N ASN A 234 -18.87 -4.25 -4.12
CA ASN A 234 -20.29 -3.87 -4.02
C ASN A 234 -21.13 -4.49 -5.16
N ASN A 235 -22.46 -4.48 -5.01
CA ASN A 235 -23.36 -5.14 -5.96
C ASN A 235 -23.27 -4.57 -7.39
N GLN A 236 -23.06 -3.25 -7.54
CA GLN A 236 -22.96 -2.61 -8.86
C GLN A 236 -21.67 -3.00 -9.60
N SER A 237 -20.62 -3.33 -8.86
CA SER A 237 -19.29 -3.65 -9.39
C SER A 237 -19.05 -5.14 -9.63
N ARG A 238 -20.01 -6.02 -9.32
CA ARG A 238 -19.85 -7.49 -9.47
C ARG A 238 -19.53 -7.95 -10.89
N SER A 239 -19.92 -7.18 -11.90
CA SER A 239 -19.53 -7.49 -13.29
C SER A 239 -18.03 -7.46 -13.55
N LEU A 240 -17.25 -6.76 -12.68
CA LEU A 240 -15.81 -6.71 -12.74
C LEU A 240 -15.16 -8.07 -12.45
N ILE A 241 -15.83 -8.96 -11.71
CA ILE A 241 -15.33 -10.32 -11.42
C ILE A 241 -15.00 -11.08 -12.71
N GLN A 242 -15.74 -10.83 -13.78
CA GLN A 242 -15.49 -11.46 -15.09
C GLN A 242 -14.72 -10.56 -16.05
N LYS A 243 -14.92 -9.22 -15.96
CA LYS A 243 -14.28 -8.28 -16.88
C LYS A 243 -12.83 -7.95 -16.52
N GLU A 244 -12.55 -7.90 -15.22
CA GLU A 244 -11.26 -7.53 -14.62
C GLU A 244 -10.85 -8.62 -13.61
N GLU A 245 -10.89 -9.87 -14.06
CA GLU A 245 -10.74 -11.05 -13.19
C GLU A 245 -9.44 -11.02 -12.38
N SER A 246 -8.33 -10.69 -13.03
CA SER A 246 -7.00 -10.63 -12.41
C SER A 246 -6.94 -9.58 -11.30
N GLN A 247 -7.45 -8.37 -11.56
CA GLN A 247 -7.45 -7.25 -10.62
C GLN A 247 -8.37 -7.54 -9.43
N VAL A 248 -9.54 -8.16 -9.68
CA VAL A 248 -10.48 -8.52 -8.61
C VAL A 248 -9.95 -9.66 -7.75
N ARG A 249 -9.28 -10.65 -8.35
CA ARG A 249 -8.59 -11.72 -7.60
C ARG A 249 -7.47 -11.16 -6.72
N SER A 250 -6.65 -10.25 -7.26
CA SER A 250 -5.62 -9.56 -6.50
C SER A 250 -6.22 -8.77 -5.32
N LEU A 251 -7.28 -8.00 -5.56
CA LEU A 251 -7.97 -7.26 -4.51
C LEU A 251 -8.53 -8.20 -3.42
N SER A 252 -9.11 -9.33 -3.80
CA SER A 252 -9.60 -10.35 -2.87
C SER A 252 -8.46 -10.96 -2.05
N PHE A 253 -7.31 -11.28 -2.67
CA PHE A 253 -6.15 -11.84 -1.99
C PHE A 253 -5.63 -10.91 -0.86
N PHE A 254 -5.71 -9.60 -1.03
CA PHE A 254 -5.27 -8.64 -0.02
C PHE A 254 -6.39 -8.22 0.97
N SER A 255 -7.62 -8.73 0.84
CA SER A 255 -8.79 -8.30 1.61
C SER A 255 -9.26 -9.38 2.59
N TYR A 256 -9.28 -9.03 3.88
CA TYR A 256 -9.70 -9.90 4.97
C TYR A 256 -10.85 -9.27 5.75
N THR A 257 -11.54 -10.06 6.56
CA THR A 257 -12.70 -9.60 7.36
C THR A 257 -12.33 -8.56 8.40
N ASP A 258 -11.04 -8.46 8.75
CA ASP A 258 -10.51 -7.60 9.80
C ASP A 258 -9.49 -6.56 9.29
N LYS A 259 -9.09 -6.62 8.01
CA LYS A 259 -8.13 -5.67 7.43
C LYS A 259 -7.97 -5.81 5.92
N LEU A 260 -7.39 -4.79 5.30
CA LEU A 260 -6.82 -4.81 3.96
C LEU A 260 -5.29 -4.72 4.08
N LEU A 261 -4.57 -5.65 3.44
CA LEU A 261 -3.12 -5.73 3.53
C LEU A 261 -2.42 -4.86 2.49
N ALA A 262 -1.21 -4.44 2.81
CA ALA A 262 -0.30 -3.79 1.86
C ALA A 262 0.62 -4.79 1.16
N GLY A 263 0.98 -4.47 -0.03
CA GLY A 263 2.02 -4.82 -0.96
C GLY A 263 2.71 -6.19 -0.98
N GLY A 264 2.12 -7.27 -1.45
CA GLY A 264 2.80 -8.52 -1.82
C GLY A 264 3.79 -9.10 -0.78
N TRP A 265 4.58 -10.09 -1.18
CA TRP A 265 5.52 -10.81 -0.29
C TRP A 265 6.52 -9.91 0.46
N ARG A 266 6.79 -8.71 0.00
CA ARG A 266 7.71 -7.76 0.65
C ARG A 266 7.13 -7.15 1.92
N PHE A 267 5.81 -7.09 2.05
CA PHE A 267 5.10 -6.45 3.15
C PHE A 267 4.06 -7.38 3.78
N LEU A 268 3.01 -7.69 3.08
CA LEU A 268 1.94 -8.63 3.41
C LEU A 268 1.42 -8.49 4.86
N THR A 269 1.26 -7.23 5.31
CA THR A 269 0.79 -6.88 6.63
C THR A 269 -0.05 -5.61 6.60
N TYR A 270 -0.56 -5.18 7.75
CA TYR A 270 -1.32 -3.94 7.90
C TYR A 270 -0.40 -2.72 7.84
N PHE A 271 -0.79 -1.75 7.00
CA PHE A 271 -0.26 -0.39 6.98
C PHE A 271 -1.42 0.61 6.99
N GLY A 272 -1.48 1.48 8.00
CA GLY A 272 -2.63 2.36 8.21
C GLY A 272 -2.87 3.35 7.09
N ARG A 273 -1.81 3.96 6.54
CA ARG A 273 -1.89 4.87 5.40
C ARG A 273 -2.38 4.16 4.15
N ASP A 274 -1.73 3.05 3.82
CA ASP A 274 -1.92 2.32 2.57
C ASP A 274 -3.33 1.75 2.48
N THR A 275 -3.82 1.16 3.57
CA THR A 275 -5.18 0.61 3.62
C THR A 275 -6.23 1.70 3.45
N MET A 276 -6.03 2.91 4.04
CA MET A 276 -6.99 4.01 3.91
C MET A 276 -6.92 4.69 2.55
N ILE A 277 -5.74 4.88 1.96
CA ILE A 277 -5.61 5.41 0.58
C ILE A 277 -6.24 4.44 -0.42
N ALA A 278 -5.96 3.13 -0.28
CA ALA A 278 -6.58 2.11 -1.11
C ALA A 278 -8.11 2.14 -0.99
N ALA A 279 -8.64 2.20 0.24
CA ALA A 279 -10.09 2.31 0.47
C ALA A 279 -10.69 3.58 -0.16
N LEU A 280 -10.02 4.73 -0.05
CA LEU A 280 -10.50 6.00 -0.63
C LEU A 280 -10.49 5.99 -2.18
N LEU A 281 -9.50 5.34 -2.81
CA LEU A 281 -9.42 5.23 -4.26
C LEU A 281 -10.40 4.19 -4.81
N LEU A 282 -10.58 3.07 -4.09
CA LEU A 282 -11.42 1.94 -4.48
C LEU A 282 -12.85 2.02 -3.92
N GLU A 283 -13.20 3.07 -3.14
CA GLU A 283 -14.54 3.28 -2.59
C GLU A 283 -15.68 3.00 -3.59
N PRO A 284 -15.60 3.45 -4.86
CA PRO A 284 -16.68 3.21 -5.81
C PRO A 284 -16.96 1.73 -6.11
N VAL A 285 -16.01 0.84 -5.86
CA VAL A 285 -16.14 -0.60 -6.16
C VAL A 285 -16.19 -1.48 -4.91
N LEU A 286 -15.67 -1.01 -3.77
CA LEU A 286 -15.63 -1.78 -2.54
C LEU A 286 -17.03 -1.98 -1.93
N SER A 287 -17.20 -3.12 -1.26
CA SER A 287 -18.41 -3.38 -0.47
C SER A 287 -18.49 -2.47 0.74
N ALA A 288 -19.74 -2.08 1.09
CA ALA A 288 -20.05 -1.22 2.23
C ALA A 288 -21.21 -1.84 3.04
N GLY A 289 -21.27 -1.55 4.33
CA GLY A 289 -22.23 -2.11 5.27
C GLY A 289 -21.62 -3.19 6.15
N ASN A 290 -22.45 -3.97 6.81
CA ASN A 290 -22.01 -4.96 7.78
C ASN A 290 -21.05 -5.99 7.16
N SER A 291 -19.91 -6.23 7.84
CA SER A 291 -18.89 -7.20 7.41
C SER A 291 -18.33 -6.93 6.00
N SER A 292 -18.33 -5.68 5.56
CA SER A 292 -17.81 -5.25 4.26
C SER A 292 -16.31 -4.95 4.27
N ALA A 293 -15.72 -4.84 3.09
CA ALA A 293 -14.32 -4.44 2.93
C ALA A 293 -14.04 -3.05 3.52
N LEU A 294 -14.96 -2.08 3.38
CA LEU A 294 -14.78 -0.74 3.98
C LEU A 294 -14.84 -0.78 5.50
N GLU A 295 -15.73 -1.58 6.12
CA GLU A 295 -15.74 -1.73 7.58
C GLU A 295 -14.52 -2.48 8.10
N ALA A 296 -14.00 -3.45 7.35
CA ALA A 296 -12.74 -4.12 7.70
C ALA A 296 -11.58 -3.12 7.76
N VAL A 297 -11.49 -2.19 6.79
CA VAL A 297 -10.47 -1.13 6.80
C VAL A 297 -10.65 -0.19 8.00
N ILE A 298 -11.86 0.34 8.20
CA ILE A 298 -12.15 1.28 9.30
C ILE A 298 -11.87 0.62 10.66
N GLY A 299 -12.33 -0.62 10.84
CA GLY A 299 -12.11 -1.39 12.06
C GLY A 299 -10.63 -1.68 12.32
N ALA A 300 -9.89 -2.08 11.28
CA ALA A 300 -8.44 -2.30 11.37
C ALA A 300 -7.69 -1.08 11.88
N VAL A 301 -8.06 0.10 11.40
CA VAL A 301 -7.44 1.37 11.81
C VAL A 301 -7.83 1.73 13.24
N LEU A 302 -9.13 1.66 13.56
CA LEU A 302 -9.64 2.00 14.90
C LEU A 302 -9.05 1.11 15.98
N GLU A 303 -8.92 -0.20 15.71
CA GLU A 303 -8.37 -1.19 16.65
C GLU A 303 -6.92 -0.88 17.05
N ARG A 304 -6.15 -0.19 16.17
CA ARG A 304 -4.73 0.10 16.33
C ARG A 304 -4.41 1.56 16.65
N ILE A 305 -5.38 2.35 17.08
CA ILE A 305 -5.14 3.74 17.52
C ILE A 305 -4.42 3.74 18.87
N ASN A 306 -3.38 4.56 18.98
CA ASN A 306 -2.75 4.82 20.26
C ASN A 306 -3.72 5.56 21.18
N ARG A 307 -4.20 4.89 22.23
CA ARG A 307 -5.18 5.44 23.18
C ARG A 307 -4.68 6.66 23.94
N THR A 308 -3.35 6.85 24.02
CA THR A 308 -2.75 7.94 24.81
C THR A 308 -2.78 9.27 24.07
N ASP A 309 -2.46 9.26 22.76
CA ASP A 309 -2.31 10.48 21.99
C ASP A 309 -3.18 10.57 20.73
N GLY A 310 -3.88 9.48 20.38
CA GLY A 310 -4.75 9.43 19.18
C GLY A 310 -3.99 9.25 17.86
N SER A 311 -2.71 8.88 17.89
CA SER A 311 -1.97 8.53 16.69
C SER A 311 -2.54 7.27 16.03
N VAL A 312 -2.66 7.30 14.72
CA VAL A 312 -3.01 6.12 13.93
C VAL A 312 -1.76 5.29 13.67
N CYS A 313 -1.86 3.98 13.86
CA CYS A 313 -0.76 3.06 13.63
C CYS A 313 -0.32 3.10 12.15
N HIS A 314 0.99 3.22 11.93
CA HIS A 314 1.57 3.12 10.61
C HIS A 314 1.72 1.68 10.14
N GLU A 315 2.43 0.87 10.92
CA GLU A 315 2.75 -0.52 10.61
C GLU A 315 2.55 -1.36 11.86
N GLU A 316 1.93 -2.54 11.72
CA GLU A 316 1.92 -3.57 12.74
C GLU A 316 3.07 -4.55 12.55
N THR A 317 3.57 -5.07 13.65
CA THR A 317 4.53 -6.18 13.68
C THR A 317 3.87 -7.35 14.38
N ILE A 318 3.78 -8.49 13.72
CA ILE A 318 3.08 -9.69 14.22
C ILE A 318 3.94 -10.94 14.08
N GLY A 319 3.46 -12.05 14.62
CA GLY A 319 4.07 -13.38 14.49
C GLY A 319 5.48 -13.47 15.07
N ASP A 320 6.33 -14.22 14.42
CA ASP A 320 7.71 -14.50 14.87
C ASP A 320 8.56 -13.23 15.04
N TYR A 321 8.38 -12.25 14.15
CA TYR A 321 9.14 -10.99 14.22
C TYR A 321 8.73 -10.12 15.42
N ALA A 322 7.47 -10.10 15.79
CA ALA A 322 7.01 -9.43 16.99
C ALA A 322 7.64 -10.07 18.26
N THR A 323 7.64 -11.39 18.31
CA THR A 323 8.28 -12.15 19.41
C THR A 323 9.78 -11.85 19.46
N PHE A 324 10.46 -11.83 18.32
CA PHE A 324 11.88 -11.47 18.22
C PHE A 324 12.17 -10.07 18.78
N LEU A 325 11.40 -9.05 18.36
CA LEU A 325 11.59 -7.67 18.84
C LEU A 325 11.30 -7.53 20.35
N ASN A 326 10.30 -8.25 20.85
CA ASN A 326 9.99 -8.26 22.28
C ASN A 326 11.15 -8.87 23.09
N LEU A 327 11.70 -9.99 22.62
CA LEU A 327 12.87 -10.62 23.27
C LEU A 327 14.10 -9.72 23.26
N GLN A 328 14.34 -8.97 22.18
CA GLN A 328 15.44 -7.97 22.14
C GLN A 328 15.28 -6.88 23.20
N LYS A 329 14.05 -6.56 23.59
CA LYS A 329 13.74 -5.61 24.69
C LYS A 329 13.72 -6.27 26.07
N GLY A 330 14.04 -7.57 26.16
CA GLY A 330 13.94 -8.36 27.40
C GLY A 330 12.52 -8.73 27.82
N ILE A 331 11.55 -8.64 26.89
CA ILE A 331 10.14 -8.94 27.13
C ILE A 331 9.82 -10.32 26.53
N VAL A 332 9.38 -11.27 27.38
CA VAL A 332 8.89 -12.58 26.91
C VAL A 332 7.40 -12.44 26.57
N SER A 333 7.11 -12.19 25.29
CA SER A 333 5.75 -11.96 24.82
C SER A 333 5.67 -12.18 23.30
N THR A 334 4.54 -12.71 22.84
CA THR A 334 4.15 -12.84 21.43
C THR A 334 3.24 -11.70 20.98
N ALA A 335 2.97 -10.71 21.86
CA ALA A 335 2.09 -9.59 21.57
C ALA A 335 2.58 -8.80 20.34
N PRO A 336 1.67 -8.33 19.48
CA PRO A 336 2.02 -7.49 18.35
C PRO A 336 2.65 -6.16 18.79
N GLY A 337 3.47 -5.59 17.90
CA GLY A 337 4.01 -4.24 18.05
C GLY A 337 3.32 -3.27 17.09
N PHE A 338 3.20 -2.00 17.50
CA PHE A 338 2.61 -0.95 16.70
C PHE A 338 3.54 0.25 16.61
N THR A 339 3.65 0.86 15.44
CA THR A 339 4.53 2.02 15.23
C THR A 339 3.72 3.25 14.85
N TYR A 340 4.12 4.41 15.36
CA TYR A 340 3.40 5.68 15.20
C TYR A 340 4.30 6.85 14.76
N PRO A 341 5.29 6.67 13.87
CA PRO A 341 6.19 7.77 13.47
C PRO A 341 5.51 8.78 12.56
N MET A 342 4.47 8.37 11.82
CA MET A 342 3.85 9.15 10.77
C MET A 342 2.96 10.26 11.30
N ILE A 343 2.82 11.33 10.50
CA ILE A 343 1.95 12.48 10.78
C ILE A 343 0.77 12.55 9.81
N ASP A 344 0.89 11.97 8.61
CA ASP A 344 -0.14 11.97 7.58
C ASP A 344 -1.27 10.98 7.90
N THR A 345 -0.92 9.81 8.44
CA THR A 345 -1.83 8.70 8.70
C THR A 345 -3.01 9.10 9.57
N ASP A 346 -2.79 10.00 10.54
CA ASP A 346 -3.83 10.48 11.45
C ASP A 346 -5.00 11.15 10.73
N PHE A 347 -4.75 11.82 9.62
CA PHE A 347 -5.73 12.64 8.92
C PHE A 347 -6.62 11.86 7.95
N PHE A 348 -6.19 10.69 7.49
CA PHE A 348 -6.99 9.87 6.58
C PHE A 348 -8.24 9.29 7.24
N LEU A 349 -8.17 8.95 8.51
CA LEU A 349 -9.29 8.29 9.22
C LEU A 349 -10.58 9.10 9.20
N PRO A 350 -10.62 10.37 9.67
CA PRO A 350 -11.86 11.15 9.59
C PRO A 350 -12.36 11.35 8.16
N ILE A 351 -11.46 11.45 7.17
CA ILE A 351 -11.85 11.58 5.75
C ILE A 351 -12.58 10.33 5.27
N LEU A 352 -12.05 9.15 5.57
CA LEU A 352 -12.67 7.88 5.21
C LEU A 352 -14.00 7.69 5.95
N MET A 353 -14.05 8.01 7.24
CA MET A 353 -15.27 7.89 8.04
C MET A 353 -16.36 8.86 7.59
N ASP A 354 -16.01 10.10 7.21
CA ASP A 354 -16.99 11.06 6.64
C ASP A 354 -17.64 10.49 5.39
N ARG A 355 -16.86 9.97 4.44
CA ARG A 355 -17.40 9.35 3.23
C ARG A 355 -18.31 8.17 3.57
N TYR A 356 -17.86 7.28 4.45
CA TYR A 356 -18.60 6.09 4.84
C TYR A 356 -19.91 6.41 5.57
N PHE A 357 -19.87 7.21 6.64
CA PHE A 357 -21.07 7.51 7.45
C PHE A 357 -22.02 8.52 6.81
N SER A 358 -21.53 9.39 5.93
CA SER A 358 -22.41 10.25 5.11
C SER A 358 -23.25 9.44 4.14
N ALA A 359 -22.71 8.32 3.61
CA ALA A 359 -23.43 7.40 2.75
C ALA A 359 -24.32 6.42 3.54
N LEU A 360 -23.87 5.97 4.72
CA LEU A 360 -24.50 4.94 5.53
C LEU A 360 -24.60 5.33 7.01
N PRO A 361 -25.41 6.35 7.37
CA PRO A 361 -25.52 6.82 8.76
C PRO A 361 -26.07 5.76 9.74
N SER A 362 -26.81 4.77 9.25
CA SER A 362 -27.31 3.64 10.06
C SER A 362 -26.20 2.73 10.58
N ARG A 363 -24.98 2.84 10.06
CA ARG A 363 -23.83 2.03 10.50
C ARG A 363 -23.03 2.68 11.65
N VAL A 364 -23.33 3.92 12.04
CA VAL A 364 -22.62 4.64 13.11
C VAL A 364 -22.62 3.84 14.41
N ASP A 365 -23.80 3.60 14.97
CA ASP A 365 -23.93 2.90 16.25
C ASP A 365 -23.39 1.47 16.21
N PRO A 366 -23.76 0.61 15.22
CA PRO A 366 -23.23 -0.75 15.16
C PRO A 366 -21.70 -0.82 15.08
N LEU A 367 -21.06 0.07 14.29
CA LEU A 367 -19.62 0.04 14.10
C LEU A 367 -18.88 0.64 15.30
N LEU A 368 -19.30 1.83 15.77
CA LEU A 368 -18.59 2.57 16.79
C LEU A 368 -18.79 2.03 18.21
N SER A 369 -19.84 1.22 18.45
CA SER A 369 -20.04 0.49 19.71
C SER A 369 -19.19 -0.78 19.83
N THR A 370 -18.52 -1.20 18.77
CA THR A 370 -17.62 -2.37 18.77
C THR A 370 -16.55 -2.21 19.85
N LYS A 371 -16.36 -3.26 20.65
CA LYS A 371 -15.32 -3.29 21.69
C LYS A 371 -13.96 -3.42 21.05
N ALA A 372 -13.02 -2.60 21.49
CA ALA A 372 -11.62 -2.68 21.07
C ALA A 372 -10.83 -3.65 21.99
N GLY A 373 -9.62 -3.98 21.58
CA GLY A 373 -8.66 -4.77 22.34
C GLY A 373 -8.53 -6.22 21.91
N GLU A 374 -9.04 -6.57 20.72
CA GLU A 374 -8.76 -7.86 20.09
C GLU A 374 -7.34 -7.93 19.53
N VAL A 375 -6.87 -6.85 18.91
CA VAL A 375 -5.54 -6.75 18.33
C VAL A 375 -4.58 -5.99 19.24
N ASP A 376 -4.94 -4.78 19.66
CA ASP A 376 -4.19 -4.02 20.65
C ASP A 376 -4.85 -4.16 22.04
N VAL A 377 -4.29 -5.06 22.85
CA VAL A 377 -4.82 -5.35 24.21
C VAL A 377 -4.83 -4.13 25.12
N GLU A 378 -4.02 -3.11 24.85
CA GLU A 378 -4.03 -1.85 25.61
C GLU A 378 -5.35 -1.10 25.41
N ASN A 379 -6.04 -1.32 24.29
CA ASN A 379 -7.33 -0.71 23.99
C ASN A 379 -8.53 -1.42 24.65
N ARG A 380 -8.33 -2.49 25.41
CA ARG A 380 -9.40 -3.12 26.20
C ARG A 380 -10.12 -2.06 27.04
N ASN A 381 -11.41 -2.21 27.21
CA ASN A 381 -12.30 -1.28 27.90
C ASN A 381 -12.66 0.00 27.13
N LEU A 382 -12.16 0.16 25.91
CA LEU A 382 -12.61 1.20 24.98
C LEU A 382 -13.52 0.61 23.91
N THR A 383 -14.22 1.50 23.21
CA THR A 383 -14.91 1.18 21.96
C THR A 383 -14.20 1.85 20.80
N TRP A 384 -14.48 1.42 19.59
CA TRP A 384 -14.00 2.09 18.39
C TRP A 384 -14.43 3.55 18.34
N GLY A 385 -15.62 3.89 18.85
CA GLY A 385 -16.07 5.27 19.02
C GLY A 385 -15.21 6.10 19.98
N ASN A 386 -14.72 5.49 21.07
CA ASN A 386 -13.77 6.17 21.95
C ASN A 386 -12.46 6.47 21.25
N LEU A 387 -11.91 5.51 20.51
CA LEU A 387 -10.65 5.66 19.77
C LEU A 387 -10.76 6.67 18.64
N ASN A 388 -11.87 6.65 17.90
CA ASN A 388 -12.21 7.69 16.92
C ASN A 388 -12.22 9.10 17.55
N TYR A 389 -12.88 9.25 18.71
CA TYR A 389 -12.92 10.54 19.41
C TYR A 389 -11.52 11.02 19.82
N ILE A 390 -10.66 10.12 20.32
CA ILE A 390 -9.29 10.46 20.76
C ILE A 390 -8.47 10.94 19.54
N ASN A 391 -8.59 10.28 18.37
CA ASN A 391 -7.92 10.73 17.14
C ASN A 391 -8.43 12.10 16.69
N ALA A 392 -9.74 12.28 16.60
CA ALA A 392 -10.31 13.57 16.19
C ALA A 392 -9.91 14.71 17.17
N GLN A 393 -9.88 14.44 18.48
CA GLN A 393 -9.43 15.39 19.50
C GLN A 393 -7.95 15.80 19.29
N LYS A 394 -7.08 14.85 18.93
CA LYS A 394 -5.69 15.14 18.55
C LYS A 394 -5.65 16.11 17.37
N ILE A 395 -6.35 15.80 16.28
CA ILE A 395 -6.37 16.64 15.08
C ILE A 395 -6.86 18.05 15.43
N MET A 396 -7.95 18.17 16.19
CA MET A 396 -8.48 19.46 16.64
C MET A 396 -7.48 20.24 17.51
N ASN A 397 -6.64 19.57 18.29
CA ASN A 397 -5.64 20.21 19.13
C ASN A 397 -4.43 20.70 18.34
N ILE A 398 -3.82 19.85 17.49
CA ILE A 398 -2.58 20.18 16.77
C ILE A 398 -2.78 21.24 15.67
N THR A 399 -4.00 21.36 15.14
CA THR A 399 -4.32 22.34 14.10
C THR A 399 -4.66 23.74 14.63
N LYS A 400 -4.80 23.91 15.94
CA LYS A 400 -5.24 25.15 16.58
C LYS A 400 -4.23 26.31 16.47
N ALA A 401 -2.94 26.00 16.44
CA ALA A 401 -1.90 27.04 16.42
C ALA A 401 -1.95 27.85 15.10
N PHE A 402 -2.08 27.16 13.95
CA PHE A 402 -2.17 27.81 12.65
C PHE A 402 -3.46 28.61 12.46
N GLU A 403 -4.57 28.20 13.07
CA GLU A 403 -5.81 29.00 13.09
C GLU A 403 -5.59 30.39 13.68
N LYS A 404 -4.76 30.48 14.74
CA LYS A 404 -4.47 31.73 15.44
C LYS A 404 -3.46 32.60 14.69
N GLU A 405 -2.46 31.99 14.10
CA GLU A 405 -1.37 32.66 13.40
C GLU A 405 -0.94 31.83 12.20
N GLN A 406 -1.22 32.30 10.99
CA GLN A 406 -0.94 31.62 9.71
C GLN A 406 0.53 31.77 9.34
N ALA A 407 1.42 31.15 10.14
CA ALA A 407 2.87 31.19 9.95
C ALA A 407 3.44 29.77 9.81
N VAL A 408 4.54 29.62 9.07
CA VAL A 408 5.25 28.36 8.80
C VAL A 408 5.54 27.58 10.09
N LYS A 409 5.92 28.26 11.18
CA LYS A 409 6.19 27.61 12.48
C LYS A 409 5.00 26.86 13.09
N ASN A 410 3.78 27.18 12.67
CA ASN A 410 2.52 26.59 13.16
C ASN A 410 1.96 25.51 12.24
N LEU A 411 2.65 25.20 11.13
CA LEU A 411 2.32 24.08 10.26
C LEU A 411 2.65 22.74 10.91
N ILE A 412 1.98 21.69 10.45
CA ILE A 412 2.28 20.32 10.88
C ILE A 412 3.64 19.90 10.31
N GLN A 413 4.50 19.40 11.17
CA GLN A 413 5.85 18.97 10.82
C GLN A 413 6.15 17.56 11.34
N LEU A 414 7.15 16.92 10.75
CA LEU A 414 7.62 15.60 11.19
C LEU A 414 7.86 15.59 12.70
N LYS A 415 7.54 14.50 13.36
CA LYS A 415 7.76 14.33 14.81
C LYS A 415 9.22 14.57 15.15
N LYS A 416 9.49 15.10 16.33
CA LYS A 416 10.86 15.38 16.79
C LYS A 416 11.67 14.09 16.86
N GLY A 417 12.83 14.07 16.24
CA GLY A 417 13.71 12.90 16.18
C GLY A 417 13.41 11.95 15.03
N GLU A 418 12.24 12.06 14.37
CA GLU A 418 11.93 11.25 13.20
C GLU A 418 12.51 11.86 11.92
N LEU A 419 13.07 11.00 11.06
CA LEU A 419 13.59 11.37 9.75
C LEU A 419 12.50 11.28 8.67
N VAL A 420 11.48 10.46 8.91
CA VAL A 420 10.33 10.22 8.02
C VAL A 420 9.02 10.48 8.77
N GLY A 421 7.93 10.73 8.08
CA GLY A 421 6.67 10.99 8.76
C GLY A 421 5.45 11.16 7.86
N GLN A 422 5.61 10.92 6.56
CA GLN A 422 4.51 10.95 5.58
C GLN A 422 4.80 9.92 4.47
N TRP A 423 3.99 9.85 3.41
CA TRP A 423 4.06 8.77 2.41
C TRP A 423 5.42 8.62 1.71
N ARG A 424 6.24 9.67 1.67
CA ARG A 424 7.62 9.61 1.16
C ARG A 424 8.59 9.20 2.27
N ASP A 425 8.37 8.02 2.83
CA ASP A 425 9.01 7.52 4.05
C ASP A 425 10.38 6.86 3.82
N SER A 426 11.10 7.31 2.82
CA SER A 426 12.53 7.00 2.65
C SER A 426 13.40 8.13 3.24
N SER A 427 14.67 7.81 3.53
CA SER A 427 15.61 8.73 4.17
C SER A 427 15.80 10.08 3.45
N TYR A 428 15.52 10.12 2.15
CA TYR A 428 15.65 11.32 1.32
C TYR A 428 14.34 11.79 0.69
N GLY A 429 13.20 11.17 1.01
CA GLY A 429 11.91 11.42 0.37
C GLY A 429 11.43 12.87 0.40
N LEU A 430 11.81 13.65 1.42
CA LEU A 430 11.54 15.08 1.57
C LEU A 430 12.77 15.98 1.44
N ALA A 431 13.93 15.48 1.01
CA ALA A 431 15.17 16.22 0.90
C ALA A 431 15.51 17.06 2.17
N ASN A 432 15.38 16.43 3.33
CA ASN A 432 15.53 17.06 4.66
C ASN A 432 14.46 18.16 4.98
N GLY A 433 13.42 18.32 4.16
CA GLY A 433 12.25 19.10 4.52
C GLY A 433 11.48 18.43 5.67
N ARG A 434 10.90 19.22 6.56
CA ARG A 434 10.18 18.69 7.72
C ARG A 434 8.69 19.04 7.73
N ILE A 435 8.26 19.95 6.88
CA ILE A 435 6.89 20.42 6.76
C ILE A 435 6.41 20.03 5.36
N PRO A 436 5.72 18.88 5.19
CA PRO A 436 5.35 18.36 3.88
C PRO A 436 4.13 19.06 3.30
N PHE A 437 4.08 19.14 1.97
CA PHE A 437 3.00 19.76 1.21
C PHE A 437 1.66 19.02 1.37
N ASP A 438 1.65 17.71 1.12
CA ASP A 438 0.44 16.87 1.14
C ASP A 438 -0.31 16.97 2.46
N VAL A 439 0.40 16.89 3.58
CA VAL A 439 -0.20 17.02 4.92
C VAL A 439 -0.83 18.40 5.10
N ASN A 440 -0.07 19.46 4.85
CA ASN A 440 -0.51 20.82 5.20
C ASN A 440 -1.50 21.42 4.19
N CYS A 441 -1.28 21.21 2.90
CA CYS A 441 -2.12 21.80 1.86
C CYS A 441 -3.34 20.97 1.48
N ALA A 442 -3.42 19.69 1.92
CA ALA A 442 -4.49 18.80 1.53
C ALA A 442 -5.12 18.04 2.71
N LEU A 443 -4.32 17.21 3.43
CA LEU A 443 -4.84 16.29 4.43
C LEU A 443 -5.44 16.99 5.64
N VAL A 444 -4.78 18.01 6.19
CA VAL A 444 -5.28 18.77 7.35
C VAL A 444 -6.61 19.44 7.05
N PRO A 445 -6.76 20.28 6.00
CA PRO A 445 -8.06 20.91 5.72
C PRO A 445 -9.14 19.86 5.39
N ALA A 446 -8.81 18.78 4.67
CA ALA A 446 -9.78 17.71 4.36
C ALA A 446 -10.26 16.99 5.63
N ALA A 447 -9.37 16.65 6.54
CA ALA A 447 -9.73 16.02 7.82
C ALA A 447 -10.59 16.94 8.70
N LEU A 448 -10.30 18.24 8.73
CA LEU A 448 -11.10 19.21 9.47
C LEU A 448 -12.51 19.37 8.88
N TYR A 449 -12.66 19.43 7.54
CA TYR A 449 -13.98 19.39 6.90
C TYR A 449 -14.73 18.10 7.22
N ALA A 450 -14.03 16.96 7.22
CA ALA A 450 -14.62 15.69 7.60
C ALA A 450 -15.09 15.68 9.07
N ILE A 451 -14.27 16.14 10.00
CA ILE A 451 -14.66 16.28 11.42
C ILE A 451 -15.87 17.20 11.58
N SER A 452 -15.93 18.31 10.83
CA SER A 452 -17.09 19.22 10.84
C SER A 452 -18.39 18.52 10.46
N LYS A 453 -18.35 17.68 9.42
CA LYS A 453 -19.51 16.92 8.94
C LYS A 453 -19.86 15.80 9.91
N LEU A 454 -18.87 15.01 10.33
CA LEU A 454 -19.04 13.92 11.29
C LEU A 454 -19.64 14.41 12.62
N ALA A 455 -19.27 15.60 13.08
CA ALA A 455 -19.83 16.21 14.29
C ALA A 455 -21.33 16.53 14.19
N LYS A 456 -21.89 16.59 12.97
CA LYS A 456 -23.33 16.77 12.72
C LYS A 456 -24.10 15.43 12.71
N ILE A 457 -23.38 14.29 12.67
CA ILE A 457 -23.99 12.95 12.65
C ILE A 457 -24.09 12.44 14.10
N PRO A 458 -25.32 12.16 14.61
CA PRO A 458 -25.49 11.65 15.96
C PRO A 458 -24.72 10.35 16.20
N GLY A 459 -24.10 10.23 17.36
CA GLY A 459 -23.38 9.01 17.78
C GLY A 459 -21.92 8.92 17.31
N VAL A 460 -21.46 9.73 16.36
CA VAL A 460 -20.05 9.69 15.89
C VAL A 460 -19.09 10.22 16.95
N TYR A 461 -19.45 11.30 17.62
CA TYR A 461 -18.68 11.85 18.74
C TYR A 461 -19.55 11.96 20.01
N PRO A 462 -18.95 11.92 21.21
CA PRO A 462 -19.68 12.12 22.45
C PRO A 462 -20.43 13.44 22.44
N ASN A 463 -21.68 13.45 22.95
CA ASN A 463 -22.45 14.68 23.07
C ASN A 463 -22.07 15.43 24.35
N ASN A 464 -21.12 16.35 24.26
CA ASN A 464 -20.66 17.19 25.36
C ASN A 464 -20.38 18.63 24.90
N SER A 465 -20.08 19.54 25.83
CA SER A 465 -19.85 20.96 25.52
C SER A 465 -18.70 21.22 24.56
N VAL A 466 -17.71 20.33 24.48
CA VAL A 466 -16.56 20.47 23.56
C VAL A 466 -16.94 20.08 22.16
N THR A 467 -17.57 18.92 21.98
CA THR A 467 -17.90 18.37 20.65
C THR A 467 -19.08 19.06 19.99
N GLN A 468 -19.98 19.69 20.77
CA GLN A 468 -21.08 20.49 20.22
C GLN A 468 -20.62 21.65 19.34
N GLU A 469 -19.45 22.22 19.61
CA GLU A 469 -18.87 23.29 18.82
C GLU A 469 -18.00 22.81 17.64
N TRP A 470 -17.66 21.49 17.58
CA TRP A 470 -16.72 20.96 16.60
C TRP A 470 -17.17 21.18 15.16
N SER A 471 -18.47 21.09 14.87
CA SER A 471 -18.97 21.32 13.52
C SER A 471 -18.58 22.69 12.98
N THR A 472 -18.74 23.74 13.81
CA THR A 472 -18.44 25.13 13.42
C THR A 472 -16.95 25.44 13.50
N ILE A 473 -16.28 24.99 14.56
CA ILE A 473 -14.84 25.26 14.76
C ILE A 473 -14.01 24.56 13.68
N ALA A 474 -14.29 23.29 13.39
CA ALA A 474 -13.55 22.54 12.40
C ALA A 474 -13.73 23.09 11.00
N GLU A 475 -14.95 23.48 10.61
CA GLU A 475 -15.25 24.09 9.31
C GLU A 475 -14.49 25.42 9.11
N ARG A 476 -14.59 26.34 10.09
CA ARG A 476 -13.84 27.59 10.07
C ARG A 476 -12.34 27.35 9.97
N ARG A 477 -11.81 26.42 10.77
CA ARG A 477 -10.39 26.09 10.78
C ARG A 477 -9.95 25.43 9.47
N ALA A 478 -10.75 24.53 8.90
CA ALA A 478 -10.50 23.94 7.61
C ALA A 478 -10.34 25.00 6.53
N LYS A 479 -11.24 25.98 6.51
CA LYS A 479 -11.17 27.11 5.56
C LYS A 479 -9.90 27.94 5.72
N ILE A 480 -9.49 28.23 6.98
CA ILE A 480 -8.25 28.96 7.25
C ILE A 480 -7.03 28.16 6.75
N TRP A 481 -6.96 26.85 7.01
CA TRP A 481 -5.89 26.01 6.51
C TRP A 481 -5.88 25.95 4.99
N GLU A 482 -7.02 25.74 4.38
CA GLU A 482 -7.17 25.64 2.93
C GLU A 482 -6.69 26.90 2.20
N ASP A 483 -7.09 28.09 2.68
CA ASP A 483 -6.81 29.37 2.02
C ASP A 483 -5.37 29.85 2.26
N ASN A 484 -4.76 29.52 3.42
CA ASN A 484 -3.52 30.17 3.83
C ASN A 484 -2.29 29.27 3.75
N THR A 485 -2.44 27.94 3.54
CA THR A 485 -1.27 27.06 3.46
C THR A 485 -0.66 27.06 2.07
N LEU A 486 -1.46 27.01 1.00
CA LEU A 486 -0.96 26.91 -0.37
C LEU A 486 0.04 28.03 -0.75
N PRO A 487 -0.20 29.31 -0.43
CA PRO A 487 0.76 30.39 -0.72
C PRO A 487 2.12 30.24 -0.02
N LEU A 488 2.17 29.53 1.10
CA LEU A 488 3.44 29.27 1.81
C LEU A 488 4.35 28.31 1.03
N PHE A 489 3.77 27.41 0.24
CA PHE A 489 4.49 26.43 -0.56
C PHE A 489 4.72 26.88 -2.01
N GLU A 490 3.96 27.88 -2.49
CA GLU A 490 4.09 28.36 -3.86
C GLU A 490 5.45 29.02 -4.12
N TYR A 491 6.04 28.71 -5.26
CA TYR A 491 7.21 29.39 -5.80
C TYR A 491 7.04 29.59 -7.32
N ASN A 492 7.83 30.48 -7.87
CA ASN A 492 7.84 30.71 -9.31
C ASN A 492 9.26 30.94 -9.80
N VAL A 493 9.52 30.50 -11.03
CA VAL A 493 10.79 30.59 -11.72
C VAL A 493 10.55 31.21 -13.09
N THR A 494 11.40 32.13 -13.52
CA THR A 494 11.31 32.66 -14.89
C THR A 494 11.61 31.55 -15.92
N VAL A 495 11.07 31.65 -17.13
CA VAL A 495 11.34 30.65 -18.17
C VAL A 495 12.83 30.54 -18.48
N ASP A 496 13.55 31.66 -18.49
CA ASP A 496 14.99 31.68 -18.73
C ASP A 496 15.77 30.96 -17.63
N GLU A 497 15.43 31.21 -16.35
CA GLU A 497 16.04 30.52 -15.22
C GLU A 497 15.68 29.01 -15.22
N ALA A 498 14.43 28.68 -15.49
CA ALA A 498 14.01 27.27 -15.62
C ALA A 498 14.77 26.55 -16.75
N THR A 499 14.97 27.22 -17.89
CA THR A 499 15.75 26.69 -19.01
C THR A 499 17.20 26.40 -18.60
N SER A 500 17.84 27.36 -17.92
CA SER A 500 19.22 27.18 -17.42
C SER A 500 19.33 26.03 -16.41
N ARG A 501 18.33 25.87 -15.52
CA ARG A 501 18.31 24.76 -14.55
C ARG A 501 18.12 23.40 -15.25
N LEU A 502 17.31 23.34 -16.31
CA LEU A 502 17.12 22.12 -17.11
C LEU A 502 18.39 21.71 -17.85
N GLU A 503 19.13 22.69 -18.43
CA GLU A 503 20.42 22.43 -19.09
C GLU A 503 21.42 21.87 -18.06
N ASP A 504 21.57 22.51 -16.91
CA ASP A 504 22.43 22.08 -15.81
C ASP A 504 22.06 20.68 -15.31
N TYR A 505 20.76 20.38 -15.21
CA TYR A 505 20.27 19.07 -14.78
C TYR A 505 20.63 17.97 -15.77
N VAL A 506 20.38 18.18 -17.06
CA VAL A 506 20.71 17.17 -18.10
C VAL A 506 22.20 16.93 -18.19
N ASP A 507 23.02 17.99 -18.04
CA ASP A 507 24.47 17.88 -18.10
C ASP A 507 25.10 17.16 -16.89
N THR A 508 24.44 17.19 -15.74
CA THR A 508 25.02 16.70 -14.47
C THR A 508 24.41 15.42 -13.91
N ASN A 509 23.18 15.03 -14.31
CA ASN A 509 22.59 13.78 -13.84
C ASN A 509 23.22 12.55 -14.50
N THR A 510 23.03 11.36 -13.90
CA THR A 510 23.72 10.12 -14.31
C THR A 510 22.81 9.09 -14.99
N PHE A 511 21.52 9.37 -15.10
CA PHE A 511 20.53 8.38 -15.58
C PHE A 511 19.64 8.89 -16.73
N TYR A 512 19.77 10.16 -17.11
CA TYR A 512 18.99 10.74 -18.19
C TYR A 512 19.93 11.48 -19.17
N ASP A 513 19.89 11.09 -20.42
CA ASP A 513 20.70 11.62 -21.53
C ASP A 513 19.84 12.23 -22.66
N GLY A 514 18.55 12.45 -22.37
CA GLY A 514 17.60 12.99 -23.32
C GLY A 514 17.64 14.51 -23.46
N SER A 515 16.68 15.08 -24.17
CA SER A 515 16.58 16.52 -24.37
C SER A 515 16.07 17.23 -23.12
N THR A 516 16.43 18.52 -22.95
CA THR A 516 15.93 19.36 -21.83
C THR A 516 14.41 19.57 -21.88
N ASN A 517 13.78 19.41 -23.04
CA ASN A 517 12.38 19.73 -23.29
C ASN A 517 11.99 21.19 -22.92
N ALA A 518 12.97 22.10 -22.83
CA ALA A 518 12.77 23.49 -22.39
C ALA A 518 11.74 24.25 -23.22
N LYS A 519 11.58 23.93 -24.51
CA LYS A 519 10.53 24.53 -25.36
C LYS A 519 9.12 24.31 -24.80
N SER A 520 8.89 23.25 -24.04
CA SER A 520 7.58 23.00 -23.42
C SER A 520 7.25 23.99 -22.30
N LEU A 521 8.23 24.69 -21.72
CA LEU A 521 8.02 25.72 -20.72
C LEU A 521 7.25 26.93 -21.29
N THR A 522 7.53 27.30 -22.53
CA THR A 522 6.89 28.45 -23.20
C THR A 522 5.48 28.11 -23.69
N ASN A 523 5.23 26.86 -24.07
CA ASN A 523 3.94 26.44 -24.60
C ASN A 523 2.80 26.53 -23.56
N TYR A 524 3.14 26.44 -22.28
CA TYR A 524 2.21 26.34 -21.18
C TYR A 524 2.41 27.46 -20.13
N SER A 525 3.09 28.55 -20.47
CA SER A 525 3.32 29.70 -19.61
C SER A 525 2.87 30.99 -20.28
N SER A 526 1.67 31.46 -19.97
CA SER A 526 1.15 32.75 -20.47
C SER A 526 1.84 33.97 -19.84
N SER A 527 2.49 33.79 -18.67
CA SER A 527 3.09 34.89 -17.88
C SER A 527 4.62 34.99 -17.99
N GLY A 528 5.28 34.12 -18.78
CA GLY A 528 6.75 34.03 -18.83
C GLY A 528 7.38 33.46 -17.55
N ARG A 529 6.58 32.85 -16.68
CA ARG A 529 7.01 32.22 -15.42
C ARG A 529 6.39 30.83 -15.26
N VAL A 530 7.15 29.94 -14.67
CA VAL A 530 6.68 28.62 -14.21
C VAL A 530 6.27 28.76 -12.75
N ILE A 531 4.98 28.59 -12.46
CA ILE A 531 4.46 28.52 -11.10
C ILE A 531 4.43 27.04 -10.70
N ASP A 532 4.92 26.74 -9.49
CA ASP A 532 4.92 25.40 -8.93
C ASP A 532 4.85 25.46 -7.40
N TYR A 533 4.73 24.32 -6.75
CA TYR A 533 4.60 24.19 -5.30
C TYR A 533 5.74 23.34 -4.75
N SER A 534 6.33 23.78 -3.65
CA SER A 534 7.44 23.06 -3.03
C SER A 534 6.97 21.76 -2.37
N LEU A 535 7.78 20.71 -2.50
CA LEU A 535 7.52 19.40 -1.90
C LEU A 535 7.42 19.49 -0.38
N ALA A 536 8.28 20.30 0.22
CA ALA A 536 8.30 20.55 1.66
C ALA A 536 8.93 21.90 1.97
N ILE A 537 8.82 22.32 3.24
CA ILE A 537 9.57 23.45 3.81
C ILE A 537 10.48 22.91 4.91
N ASN A 538 11.74 23.37 4.99
CA ASN A 538 12.60 23.01 6.10
C ASN A 538 12.30 23.86 7.34
N THR A 539 12.78 23.44 8.51
CA THR A 539 12.58 24.16 9.78
C THR A 539 13.78 24.99 10.20
N THR A 540 14.73 25.22 9.30
CA THR A 540 15.86 26.11 9.51
C THR A 540 15.40 27.59 9.53
N LYS A 541 16.25 28.51 9.98
CA LYS A 541 15.87 29.92 10.13
C LYS A 541 15.39 30.58 8.84
N ASP A 542 15.93 30.13 7.69
CA ASP A 542 15.58 30.61 6.36
C ASP A 542 14.26 30.03 5.83
N GLN A 543 13.68 28.99 6.50
CA GLN A 543 12.44 28.33 6.10
C GLN A 543 12.44 27.99 4.60
N ARG A 544 13.55 27.44 4.11
CA ARG A 544 13.77 27.19 2.70
C ARG A 544 12.72 26.23 2.14
N ARG A 545 12.16 26.57 1.00
CA ARG A 545 11.30 25.70 0.21
C ARG A 545 12.11 24.66 -0.53
N ILE A 546 11.69 23.41 -0.51
CA ILE A 546 12.28 22.31 -1.28
C ILE A 546 11.61 22.32 -2.67
N GLN A 547 12.24 23.00 -3.62
CA GLN A 547 11.72 23.24 -4.97
C GLN A 547 11.86 21.99 -5.83
N ILE A 548 10.97 21.04 -5.66
CA ILE A 548 10.83 19.80 -6.44
C ILE A 548 9.44 19.80 -7.04
N THR A 549 9.32 19.65 -8.34
CA THR A 549 8.02 19.39 -9.00
C THR A 549 7.57 17.97 -8.66
N HIS A 550 6.35 17.79 -8.14
CA HIS A 550 5.93 16.54 -7.52
C HIS A 550 4.44 16.23 -7.70
N THR A 551 4.08 14.97 -7.42
CA THR A 551 2.69 14.50 -7.54
C THR A 551 1.82 14.76 -6.32
N ASP A 552 2.33 15.29 -5.21
CA ASP A 552 1.56 15.49 -3.97
C ASP A 552 0.41 16.49 -4.13
N THR A 553 0.45 17.32 -5.18
CA THR A 553 -0.67 18.17 -5.60
C THR A 553 -1.95 17.38 -5.86
N ALA A 554 -1.82 16.08 -6.20
CA ALA A 554 -2.96 15.19 -6.40
C ALA A 554 -3.83 15.04 -5.15
N PHE A 555 -3.23 15.04 -3.95
CA PHE A 555 -4.01 14.95 -2.70
C PHE A 555 -5.00 16.11 -2.57
N ARG A 556 -4.57 17.34 -2.87
CA ARG A 556 -5.44 18.51 -2.80
C ARG A 556 -6.56 18.44 -3.84
N LEU A 557 -6.26 18.04 -5.08
CA LEU A 557 -7.26 17.85 -6.13
C LEU A 557 -8.29 16.78 -5.77
N PHE A 558 -7.83 15.69 -5.16
CA PHE A 558 -8.67 14.54 -4.82
C PHE A 558 -9.52 14.76 -3.56
N LEU A 559 -9.00 15.49 -2.56
CA LEU A 559 -9.64 15.60 -1.26
C LEU A 559 -10.48 16.86 -1.08
N LEU A 560 -10.15 17.96 -1.75
CA LEU A 560 -10.78 19.25 -1.53
C LEU A 560 -11.65 19.74 -2.69
N ASN A 561 -12.71 20.46 -2.35
CA ASN A 561 -13.52 21.24 -3.28
C ASN A 561 -13.31 22.74 -2.97
N SER A 562 -12.09 23.23 -3.25
CA SER A 562 -11.72 24.61 -2.93
C SER A 562 -12.69 25.62 -3.52
N THR A 563 -12.99 26.67 -2.75
CA THR A 563 -13.91 27.76 -3.09
C THR A 563 -13.19 29.09 -3.28
N ASN A 564 -11.88 29.16 -3.05
CA ASN A 564 -11.05 30.31 -3.42
C ASN A 564 -10.69 30.16 -4.90
N ASP A 565 -11.46 30.80 -5.78
CA ASP A 565 -11.41 30.61 -7.22
C ASP A 565 -10.07 31.02 -7.84
N ASP A 566 -9.48 32.14 -7.43
CA ASP A 566 -8.19 32.58 -7.96
C ASP A 566 -7.08 31.58 -7.62
N GLN A 567 -7.06 31.14 -6.37
CA GLN A 567 -6.10 30.14 -5.90
C GLN A 567 -6.31 28.80 -6.59
N LEU A 568 -7.57 28.35 -6.73
CA LEU A 568 -7.91 27.09 -7.39
C LEU A 568 -7.51 27.13 -8.87
N THR A 569 -7.85 28.20 -9.58
CA THR A 569 -7.53 28.36 -11.01
C THR A 569 -6.02 28.31 -11.23
N THR A 570 -5.24 29.04 -10.43
CA THR A 570 -3.77 28.99 -10.50
C THR A 570 -3.25 27.59 -10.21
N PHE A 571 -3.77 26.93 -9.16
CA PHE A 571 -3.32 25.62 -8.72
C PHE A 571 -3.61 24.51 -9.75
N VAL A 572 -4.84 24.44 -10.29
CA VAL A 572 -5.18 23.42 -11.29
C VAL A 572 -4.42 23.63 -12.58
N ASN A 573 -4.20 24.89 -12.99
CA ASN A 573 -3.42 25.23 -14.18
C ASN A 573 -1.93 24.82 -14.02
N ALA A 574 -1.30 25.18 -12.90
CA ALA A 574 0.09 24.83 -12.60
C ALA A 574 0.28 23.30 -12.58
N THR A 575 -0.62 22.57 -11.88
CA THR A 575 -0.57 21.10 -11.81
C THR A 575 -0.79 20.47 -13.20
N ALA A 576 -1.76 20.94 -13.98
CA ALA A 576 -2.01 20.44 -15.32
C ALA A 576 -0.80 20.65 -16.25
N ASN A 577 -0.16 21.82 -16.17
CA ASN A 577 1.04 22.12 -16.93
C ASN A 577 2.24 21.25 -16.53
N ALA A 578 2.41 20.95 -15.23
CA ALA A 578 3.45 20.04 -14.76
C ALA A 578 3.25 18.62 -15.32
N ILE A 579 2.00 18.17 -15.45
CA ILE A 579 1.64 16.87 -16.05
C ILE A 579 1.90 16.87 -17.57
N LEU A 580 1.51 17.91 -18.29
CA LEU A 580 1.61 17.96 -19.75
C LEU A 580 3.04 18.12 -20.28
N ARG A 581 3.95 18.69 -19.48
CA ARG A 581 5.34 18.85 -19.85
C ARG A 581 6.06 17.50 -19.78
N PRO A 582 6.80 17.10 -20.84
CA PRO A 582 7.66 15.93 -20.78
C PRO A 582 8.81 16.12 -19.77
N PHE A 583 9.22 15.05 -19.12
CA PHE A 583 10.42 15.04 -18.29
C PHE A 583 11.66 15.45 -19.14
N PRO A 584 12.61 16.25 -18.64
CA PRO A 584 12.70 16.81 -17.28
C PRO A 584 12.01 18.17 -17.08
N ALA A 585 11.37 18.76 -18.11
CA ALA A 585 10.64 20.03 -17.96
C ALA A 585 9.34 19.91 -17.12
N GLY A 586 8.81 18.71 -16.97
CA GLY A 586 7.62 18.37 -16.20
C GLY A 586 7.67 16.96 -15.67
N LEU A 587 6.49 16.36 -15.40
CA LEU A 587 6.39 15.06 -14.78
C LEU A 587 6.20 13.89 -15.76
N SER A 588 5.83 14.18 -17.01
CA SER A 588 5.37 13.15 -17.96
C SER A 588 6.52 12.34 -18.54
N THR A 589 6.37 11.01 -18.51
CA THR A 589 7.20 10.03 -19.20
C THR A 589 6.32 9.08 -20.02
N PRO A 590 6.87 8.26 -20.92
CA PRO A 590 6.10 7.24 -21.63
C PRO A 590 5.46 6.17 -20.71
N PHE A 591 5.90 6.05 -19.47
CA PHE A 591 5.46 5.04 -18.51
C PHE A 591 4.50 5.56 -17.44
N GLY A 592 4.36 6.87 -17.29
CA GLY A 592 3.58 7.53 -16.26
C GLY A 592 4.12 8.89 -15.94
N ILE A 593 3.72 9.45 -14.79
CA ILE A 593 4.28 10.68 -14.23
C ILE A 593 5.26 10.34 -13.10
N VAL A 594 6.44 10.94 -13.13
CA VAL A 594 7.42 10.76 -12.04
C VAL A 594 6.91 11.45 -10.77
N VAL A 595 7.07 10.79 -9.62
CA VAL A 595 6.55 11.32 -8.36
C VAL A 595 7.35 12.50 -7.82
N ALA A 596 8.60 12.64 -8.25
CA ALA A 596 9.46 13.77 -7.94
C ALA A 596 10.37 14.07 -9.13
N ASN A 597 10.39 15.33 -9.55
CA ASN A 597 11.27 15.85 -10.59
C ASN A 597 12.12 16.98 -10.03
N PRO A 598 13.42 16.76 -9.82
CA PRO A 598 14.33 17.76 -9.25
C PRO A 598 14.92 18.72 -10.28
N ALA A 599 14.59 18.62 -11.56
CA ALA A 599 15.27 19.36 -12.63
C ALA A 599 15.11 20.89 -12.53
N LEU A 600 14.07 21.37 -11.86
CA LEU A 600 13.84 22.78 -11.59
C LEU A 600 14.28 23.20 -10.18
N ALA A 601 14.95 22.34 -9.41
CA ALA A 601 15.45 22.64 -8.08
C ALA A 601 16.50 23.75 -8.11
N ASP A 602 16.50 24.57 -7.06
CA ASP A 602 17.47 25.66 -6.88
C ASP A 602 18.77 25.21 -6.21
N ASN A 603 18.93 23.91 -5.95
CA ASN A 603 20.06 23.34 -5.22
C ASN A 603 20.50 21.99 -5.79
N LYS A 604 21.76 21.88 -6.19
CA LYS A 604 22.36 20.66 -6.75
C LYS A 604 22.42 19.48 -5.76
N GLU A 605 22.56 19.75 -4.46
CA GLU A 605 22.55 18.69 -3.43
C GLU A 605 21.17 18.00 -3.38
N ILE A 606 20.08 18.79 -3.50
CA ILE A 606 18.73 18.27 -3.59
C ILE A 606 18.59 17.42 -4.85
N THR A 607 19.04 17.93 -5.99
CA THR A 607 18.96 17.25 -7.28
C THR A 607 19.61 15.87 -7.24
N ALA A 608 20.80 15.76 -6.64
CA ALA A 608 21.58 14.52 -6.58
C ALA A 608 20.88 13.38 -5.80
N GLY A 609 19.98 13.69 -4.87
CA GLY A 609 19.27 12.70 -4.07
C GLY A 609 18.00 12.10 -4.73
N PHE A 610 17.48 12.73 -5.79
CA PHE A 610 16.26 12.27 -6.47
C PHE A 610 16.58 11.52 -7.77
N THR A 611 17.27 10.38 -7.65
CA THR A 611 17.61 9.53 -8.80
C THR A 611 16.48 8.58 -9.17
N ASN A 612 16.61 7.88 -10.30
CA ASN A 612 15.72 6.81 -10.73
C ASN A 612 15.88 5.50 -9.91
N SER A 613 16.85 5.43 -9.03
CA SER A 613 17.04 4.32 -8.05
C SER A 613 16.58 4.68 -6.64
N ALA A 614 16.26 5.95 -6.38
CA ALA A 614 15.74 6.39 -5.10
C ALA A 614 14.26 6.04 -4.97
N TYR A 615 13.85 5.44 -3.84
CA TYR A 615 12.50 4.94 -3.60
C TYR A 615 11.39 5.97 -3.82
N HIS A 616 11.60 7.23 -3.45
CA HIS A 616 10.71 8.37 -3.70
C HIS A 616 11.36 9.43 -4.60
N GLY A 617 12.28 9.02 -5.47
CA GLY A 617 12.98 9.89 -6.41
C GLY A 617 12.25 10.06 -7.73
N THR A 618 13.01 10.05 -8.83
CA THR A 618 12.50 10.16 -10.19
C THR A 618 11.99 8.79 -10.68
N VAL A 619 10.89 8.35 -10.09
CA VAL A 619 10.24 7.04 -10.32
C VAL A 619 8.73 7.22 -10.50
N VAL A 620 8.07 6.22 -11.10
CA VAL A 620 6.62 6.20 -11.30
C VAL A 620 5.99 5.28 -10.26
N TRP A 621 4.94 5.78 -9.58
CA TRP A 621 4.10 5.01 -8.67
C TRP A 621 2.67 4.99 -9.18
N SER A 622 2.13 3.80 -9.46
CA SER A 622 0.80 3.64 -10.06
C SER A 622 -0.33 4.27 -9.22
N TRP A 623 -0.27 4.17 -7.89
CA TRP A 623 -1.30 4.76 -7.04
C TRP A 623 -1.30 6.29 -7.07
N GLN A 624 -0.14 6.94 -7.27
CA GLN A 624 -0.05 8.40 -7.45
C GLN A 624 -0.64 8.82 -8.80
N LEU A 625 -0.43 8.01 -9.84
CA LEU A 625 -1.07 8.23 -11.14
C LEU A 625 -2.60 8.15 -11.03
N ALA A 626 -3.11 7.12 -10.32
CA ALA A 626 -4.54 6.95 -10.05
C ALA A 626 -5.12 8.13 -9.22
N LEU A 627 -4.39 8.56 -8.17
CA LEU A 627 -4.80 9.69 -7.34
C LEU A 627 -4.88 10.99 -8.14
N MET A 628 -3.90 11.25 -9.01
CA MET A 628 -3.86 12.41 -9.88
C MET A 628 -5.02 12.41 -10.87
N ALA A 629 -5.23 11.27 -11.58
CA ALA A 629 -6.33 11.12 -12.52
C ALA A 629 -7.69 11.34 -11.84
N LYS A 630 -7.90 10.72 -10.68
CA LYS A 630 -9.14 10.87 -9.90
C LYS A 630 -9.31 12.29 -9.34
N GLY A 631 -8.21 12.95 -8.97
CA GLY A 631 -8.21 14.34 -8.55
C GLY A 631 -8.66 15.29 -9.65
N LEU A 632 -8.09 15.16 -10.85
CA LEU A 632 -8.48 15.97 -12.03
C LEU A 632 -9.93 15.68 -12.44
N GLU A 633 -10.36 14.41 -12.47
CA GLU A 633 -11.75 14.03 -12.74
C GLU A 633 -12.71 14.73 -11.77
N ARG A 634 -12.40 14.71 -10.47
CA ARG A 634 -13.20 15.36 -9.44
C ARG A 634 -13.34 16.86 -9.68
N GLN A 635 -12.26 17.55 -10.04
CA GLN A 635 -12.32 18.98 -10.30
C GLN A 635 -13.11 19.28 -11.59
N LEU A 636 -12.89 18.53 -12.67
CA LEU A 636 -13.62 18.65 -13.93
C LEU A 636 -15.13 18.36 -13.76
N ALA A 637 -15.50 17.43 -12.88
CA ALA A 637 -16.90 17.14 -12.58
C ALA A 637 -17.67 18.32 -11.93
N ARG A 638 -16.96 19.32 -11.42
CA ARG A 638 -17.55 20.57 -10.90
C ARG A 638 -17.93 21.55 -12.02
N CYS A 639 -17.42 21.31 -13.23
CA CYS A 639 -17.72 22.18 -14.36
C CYS A 639 -19.07 21.79 -14.99
N PRO A 640 -19.98 22.75 -15.17
CA PRO A 640 -21.31 22.48 -15.70
C PRO A 640 -21.27 22.08 -17.18
N THR A 641 -22.12 21.14 -17.57
CA THR A 641 -22.30 20.73 -18.97
C THR A 641 -23.16 21.70 -19.78
N SER A 642 -23.84 22.65 -19.13
CA SER A 642 -24.68 23.65 -19.77
C SER A 642 -24.50 25.05 -19.15
N LYS A 643 -24.56 26.10 -19.98
CA LYS A 643 -24.42 27.50 -19.57
C LYS A 643 -25.44 27.98 -18.52
N ALA A 644 -26.58 27.30 -18.38
CA ALA A 644 -27.63 27.63 -17.44
C ALA A 644 -27.31 27.36 -15.95
N LYS A 645 -26.18 26.67 -15.65
CA LYS A 645 -25.72 26.34 -14.30
C LYS A 645 -24.33 26.93 -13.98
N ALA A 646 -23.90 27.95 -14.72
CA ALA A 646 -22.53 28.48 -14.63
C ALA A 646 -22.28 29.37 -13.39
N ASP A 647 -23.33 29.87 -12.74
CA ASP A 647 -23.19 30.87 -11.66
C ASP A 647 -22.53 30.34 -10.38
N ASP A 648 -22.59 29.02 -10.14
CA ASP A 648 -21.96 28.36 -8.98
C ASP A 648 -20.70 27.53 -9.35
N ALA A 649 -20.25 27.61 -10.60
CA ALA A 649 -19.10 26.85 -11.07
C ALA A 649 -17.78 27.55 -10.68
N PRO A 650 -16.71 26.76 -10.35
CA PRO A 650 -15.38 27.33 -10.16
C PRO A 650 -14.92 28.15 -11.37
N ALA A 651 -14.22 29.27 -11.14
CA ALA A 651 -13.79 30.20 -12.19
C ALA A 651 -12.96 29.52 -13.30
N PHE A 652 -12.14 28.52 -12.98
CA PHE A 652 -11.37 27.76 -13.99
C PHE A 652 -12.25 27.02 -15.01
N CYS A 653 -13.52 26.75 -14.69
CA CYS A 653 -14.45 26.11 -15.61
C CYS A 653 -14.91 27.04 -16.74
N THR A 654 -14.86 28.33 -16.51
CA THR A 654 -15.24 29.38 -17.46
C THR A 654 -14.04 30.07 -18.13
N ASP A 655 -12.83 29.80 -17.63
CA ASP A 655 -11.57 30.15 -18.27
C ASP A 655 -11.26 29.09 -19.34
N ASP A 656 -11.51 29.41 -20.60
CA ASP A 656 -11.39 28.46 -21.71
C ASP A 656 -9.98 27.85 -21.82
N ASP A 657 -8.92 28.61 -21.54
CA ASP A 657 -7.54 28.17 -21.63
C ASP A 657 -7.20 27.21 -20.48
N VAL A 658 -7.55 27.57 -19.26
CA VAL A 658 -7.29 26.73 -18.08
C VAL A 658 -8.13 25.45 -18.13
N HIS A 659 -9.43 25.56 -18.43
CA HIS A 659 -10.31 24.39 -18.54
C HIS A 659 -9.84 23.40 -19.61
N LYS A 660 -9.41 23.91 -20.77
CA LYS A 660 -8.82 23.09 -21.85
C LYS A 660 -7.53 22.41 -21.38
N THR A 661 -6.65 23.14 -20.70
CA THR A 661 -5.38 22.61 -20.19
C THR A 661 -5.61 21.48 -19.18
N VAL A 662 -6.55 21.65 -18.25
CA VAL A 662 -6.90 20.61 -17.26
C VAL A 662 -7.49 19.36 -17.94
N LYS A 663 -8.35 19.52 -18.94
CA LYS A 663 -8.88 18.41 -19.74
C LYS A 663 -7.79 17.68 -20.50
N LEU A 664 -6.86 18.42 -21.12
CA LEU A 664 -5.72 17.81 -21.82
C LEU A 664 -4.84 17.01 -20.85
N ALA A 665 -4.56 17.52 -19.65
CA ALA A 665 -3.79 16.81 -18.65
C ALA A 665 -4.49 15.52 -18.21
N TYR A 666 -5.82 15.58 -17.96
CA TYR A 666 -6.60 14.39 -17.64
C TYR A 666 -6.56 13.34 -18.74
N ASN A 667 -6.81 13.74 -20.00
CA ASN A 667 -6.77 12.82 -21.14
C ASN A 667 -5.36 12.24 -21.34
N HIS A 668 -4.32 13.06 -21.20
CA HIS A 668 -2.93 12.64 -21.33
C HIS A 668 -2.55 11.55 -20.32
N LEU A 669 -3.03 11.63 -19.06
CA LEU A 669 -2.84 10.57 -18.08
C LEU A 669 -3.49 9.27 -18.51
N TRP A 670 -4.73 9.31 -19.03
CA TRP A 670 -5.42 8.13 -19.52
C TRP A 670 -4.77 7.56 -20.77
N ASP A 671 -4.31 8.40 -21.69
CA ASP A 671 -3.56 7.95 -22.89
C ASP A 671 -2.29 7.16 -22.46
N ILE A 672 -1.54 7.65 -21.47
CA ILE A 672 -0.37 6.95 -20.93
C ILE A 672 -0.78 5.60 -20.31
N ILE A 673 -1.82 5.59 -19.48
CA ILE A 673 -2.32 4.37 -18.82
C ILE A 673 -2.74 3.33 -19.87
N GLU A 674 -3.58 3.72 -20.82
CA GLU A 674 -4.07 2.82 -21.87
C GLU A 674 -2.96 2.31 -22.78
N ASP A 675 -2.01 3.17 -23.15
CA ASP A 675 -0.85 2.78 -23.96
C ASP A 675 0.03 1.76 -23.25
N ASN A 676 0.22 1.90 -21.94
CA ASN A 676 0.99 0.94 -21.14
C ASN A 676 0.24 -0.38 -20.97
N ILE A 677 -1.08 -0.35 -20.75
CA ILE A 677 -1.91 -1.57 -20.72
C ILE A 677 -1.85 -2.31 -22.07
N LYS A 678 -1.90 -1.58 -23.20
CA LYS A 678 -1.86 -2.18 -24.55
C LYS A 678 -0.48 -2.74 -24.90
N ARG A 679 0.60 -2.05 -24.54
CA ARG A 679 1.99 -2.42 -24.91
C ARG A 679 2.59 -3.46 -23.98
N ASN A 680 2.29 -3.38 -22.71
CA ASN A 680 2.82 -4.25 -21.66
C ASN A 680 1.68 -5.05 -21.04
N LYS A 681 1.65 -6.35 -21.34
CA LYS A 681 0.75 -7.30 -20.66
C LYS A 681 0.91 -7.32 -19.12
N LEU A 682 1.86 -6.56 -18.59
CA LEU A 682 2.15 -6.39 -17.16
C LEU A 682 1.05 -5.63 -16.39
N PHE A 683 0.26 -4.81 -17.07
CA PHE A 683 -0.84 -4.05 -16.47
C PHE A 683 -2.23 -4.58 -16.85
N ALA A 684 -2.28 -5.64 -17.66
CA ALA A 684 -3.52 -6.26 -18.15
C ALA A 684 -4.01 -7.39 -17.23
#